data_9605a685308f54ce6de5cd259631edde
#
_entry.id   9605a685308f54ce6de5cd259631edde
#
_cell.length_a   1.000
_cell.length_b   1.000
_cell.length_c   1.000
_cell.angle_alpha   90.00
_cell.angle_beta   90.00
_cell.angle_gamma   90.00
#
_symmetry.space_group_name_H-M   'P 1'
#
loop_
_entity.id
_entity.type
_entity.pdbx_description
1 polymer ?
#
loop_
_entity_poly.entity_id
_entity_poly.type
_entity_poly.pdbx_seq_one_letter_code
_entity_poly.pdbx_strand_id
1 'polypeptide(L)'
;MRNRLTLANVIGVLLENKKKTYPQHQLVRSLFSAYLDDTLTASELIADDTTMYSRWCNGARPIPIDILKTYEDEDEWDTMEDDFRDKIIPNLLNEAQARIQMEELITDSIKTIGQEMADALIQEPDNAAFFCSVVRYAILNDHSTGALYSPDLSEVILCNKLPSCNHAFIGRKDEIKAIASHLSNQSVLFITGMAGIGKSEVAKAYAQTNRKKYTNIIYLYYTGDLRKDIANLTFADDSVEMNEEVRFQNHYKVMQRLHTDTLLILDNFNVLPKDEPFLKELMKNDMQLLITSRCKLKNYDSIEIKELDKEKELTELFYKHCPSAKRDPDSVSAIIEEVNCHTLTVCMAALTLEASGMEPEELLQELRSCGIGQNMEEIEVFKDDEFSYASMIGHLRMLMKLNRLNEDSIDILRNLSLLPVSGVYKSAFKMWLELDSLKNVNELIRYGIISEDTENKTIALHPLIQEVAIAETIPTVSDCHVMLNHLHLICLAHGLDVKRPVTVMECLKSINRHIILDNRAYYLLFLQDMYPYFDKYLDTDYLSELVERIEYVMNLMNDSGKSDETSKSYNSDKSGTPDITQETNHISACDKALLLDYKAQLLFPRKEYDNAIKKYKKAIALMENYHKTNTADARSANLLSNLHNNLSTAYLFQKKLEEAVSELKTAFTVRREYASLGLIENNDTLQQTLSLANMLVQNKEYDSALEIIDFCESTIDEVMGRNNLDYGMCEFYRGVIAYTRSQPVIAEQHLLNADAVFHAVMNENPDNDYSKSTARYLYSLYMRWGKKELAEQYKKILISTH
;
A
#
# COMPACT_ATOMS: atom_id res chain seq x y z
N MET A 1 -23.02 29.66 20.30
CA MET A 1 -22.47 28.32 20.06
C MET A 1 -23.45 27.17 20.38
N ARG A 2 -24.69 27.44 20.79
CA ARG A 2 -25.70 26.40 21.14
C ARG A 2 -26.55 25.88 19.95
N ASN A 3 -26.27 26.28 18.74
CA ASN A 3 -27.18 26.06 17.60
C ASN A 3 -26.55 25.26 16.46
N ARG A 4 -25.68 24.30 16.74
CA ARG A 4 -25.13 23.40 15.72
C ARG A 4 -25.44 21.95 16.07
N LEU A 5 -25.72 21.13 15.05
CA LEU A 5 -25.92 19.68 15.18
C LEU A 5 -24.57 19.00 15.52
N THR A 6 -24.25 19.00 16.81
CA THR A 6 -23.04 18.38 17.37
C THR A 6 -23.46 17.28 18.33
N LEU A 7 -22.62 16.27 18.51
CA LEU A 7 -22.88 15.20 19.47
C LEU A 7 -23.16 15.73 20.87
N ALA A 8 -22.40 16.73 21.33
CA ALA A 8 -22.63 17.38 22.64
C ALA A 8 -24.00 18.03 22.75
N ASN A 9 -24.47 18.72 21.70
CA ASN A 9 -25.79 19.36 21.69
C ASN A 9 -26.90 18.31 21.60
N VAL A 10 -26.75 17.30 20.77
CA VAL A 10 -27.70 16.19 20.63
C VAL A 10 -27.87 15.43 21.95
N ILE A 11 -26.75 15.07 22.61
CA ILE A 11 -26.79 14.43 23.94
C ILE A 11 -27.35 15.40 24.99
N GLY A 12 -27.05 16.71 24.88
CA GLY A 12 -27.62 17.74 25.72
C GLY A 12 -29.13 17.72 25.70
N VAL A 13 -29.76 17.67 24.51
CA VAL A 13 -31.22 17.57 24.36
C VAL A 13 -31.75 16.29 25.03
N LEU A 14 -31.12 15.14 24.85
CA LEU A 14 -31.54 13.90 25.50
C LEU A 14 -31.43 13.99 27.02
N LEU A 15 -30.34 14.59 27.55
CA LEU A 15 -30.10 14.77 28.99
C LEU A 15 -31.11 15.75 29.64
N GLU A 16 -31.45 16.82 28.94
CA GLU A 16 -32.45 17.79 29.42
C GLU A 16 -33.87 17.19 29.51
N ASN A 17 -34.17 16.28 28.60
CA ASN A 17 -35.49 15.65 28.52
C ASN A 17 -35.61 14.27 29.18
N LYS A 18 -34.58 13.77 29.81
CA LYS A 18 -34.62 12.46 30.50
C LYS A 18 -35.35 12.48 31.83
N LYS A 19 -35.93 11.40 32.26
CA LYS A 19 -36.46 11.17 33.58
C LYS A 19 -35.37 11.31 34.66
N LYS A 20 -35.67 11.92 35.80
CA LYS A 20 -34.73 12.05 36.95
C LYS A 20 -34.25 10.67 37.47
N THR A 21 -35.08 9.64 37.32
CA THR A 21 -34.78 8.26 37.73
C THR A 21 -33.84 7.55 36.77
N TYR A 22 -33.57 8.09 35.55
CA TYR A 22 -32.67 7.51 34.59
C TYR A 22 -31.30 8.19 34.65
N PRO A 23 -30.25 7.48 35.16
CA PRO A 23 -28.94 8.07 35.37
C PRO A 23 -28.26 8.47 34.06
N GLN A 24 -27.45 9.50 34.09
CA GLN A 24 -26.72 9.97 32.91
C GLN A 24 -25.80 8.89 32.33
N HIS A 25 -25.13 8.12 33.19
CA HIS A 25 -24.22 7.07 32.73
C HIS A 25 -24.94 5.91 32.00
N GLN A 26 -26.21 5.64 32.34
CA GLN A 26 -27.00 4.64 31.62
C GLN A 26 -27.43 5.15 30.23
N LEU A 27 -27.78 6.43 30.10
CA LEU A 27 -28.05 7.02 28.80
C LEU A 27 -26.83 6.92 27.89
N VAL A 28 -25.66 7.34 28.39
CA VAL A 28 -24.41 7.32 27.64
C VAL A 28 -24.03 5.87 27.25
N ARG A 29 -24.20 4.93 28.15
CA ARG A 29 -23.96 3.50 27.86
C ARG A 29 -24.89 2.96 26.78
N SER A 30 -26.18 3.33 26.80
CA SER A 30 -27.12 2.91 25.77
C SER A 30 -26.81 3.51 24.40
N LEU A 31 -26.22 4.71 24.36
CA LEU A 31 -25.80 5.34 23.10
C LEU A 31 -24.62 4.60 22.42
N PHE A 32 -23.78 3.94 23.19
CA PHE A 32 -22.61 3.23 22.71
C PHE A 32 -22.74 1.68 22.90
N SER A 33 -23.97 1.17 23.01
CA SER A 33 -24.24 -0.26 23.29
C SER A 33 -23.75 -1.18 22.17
N ALA A 34 -23.75 -0.75 20.92
CA ALA A 34 -23.26 -1.51 19.80
C ALA A 34 -21.74 -1.81 19.88
N TYR A 35 -20.97 -0.95 20.56
CA TYR A 35 -19.54 -1.15 20.79
C TYR A 35 -19.25 -1.96 22.08
N LEU A 36 -20.14 -1.88 23.06
CA LEU A 36 -19.96 -2.54 24.35
C LEU A 36 -20.40 -4.00 24.23
N ASP A 37 -19.45 -4.86 23.95
CA ASP A 37 -19.66 -6.32 23.97
C ASP A 37 -20.23 -6.75 25.34
N ASP A 38 -21.21 -7.64 25.33
CA ASP A 38 -21.87 -8.19 26.53
C ASP A 38 -20.92 -8.98 27.48
N THR A 39 -19.65 -9.14 27.06
CA THR A 39 -18.62 -9.90 27.79
C THR A 39 -17.99 -9.17 28.98
N LEU A 40 -18.13 -7.86 29.08
CA LEU A 40 -17.63 -7.09 30.23
C LEU A 40 -18.62 -7.12 31.39
N THR A 41 -18.19 -7.69 32.51
CA THR A 41 -19.02 -7.75 33.71
C THR A 41 -19.32 -6.36 34.24
N ALA A 42 -20.51 -6.16 34.79
CA ALA A 42 -20.98 -4.86 35.30
C ALA A 42 -20.05 -4.20 36.34
N SER A 43 -19.16 -4.96 36.97
CA SER A 43 -18.17 -4.46 37.94
C SER A 43 -16.90 -3.90 37.30
N GLU A 44 -16.50 -4.37 36.14
CA GLU A 44 -15.33 -3.87 35.41
C GLU A 44 -15.65 -2.57 34.67
N LEU A 45 -16.90 -2.36 34.28
CA LEU A 45 -17.41 -1.17 33.61
C LEU A 45 -17.65 0.04 34.55
N ILE A 46 -17.81 -0.16 35.84
CA ILE A 46 -18.27 0.88 36.77
C ILE A 46 -17.12 1.77 37.29
N ALA A 47 -15.89 1.30 37.34
CA ALA A 47 -14.82 2.02 38.02
C ALA A 47 -14.12 3.12 37.20
N ASP A 48 -13.98 2.93 35.85
CA ASP A 48 -13.17 3.87 35.03
C ASP A 48 -13.89 4.47 33.80
N ASP A 49 -14.97 3.90 33.30
CA ASP A 49 -15.49 4.18 31.95
C ASP A 49 -16.50 5.32 31.86
N THR A 50 -17.31 5.57 32.87
CA THR A 50 -18.31 6.68 32.80
C THR A 50 -17.70 8.05 32.56
N THR A 51 -16.46 8.23 32.95
CA THR A 51 -15.71 9.48 32.73
C THR A 51 -15.25 9.59 31.26
N MET A 52 -14.91 8.50 30.61
CA MET A 52 -14.46 8.44 29.23
C MET A 52 -15.60 8.70 28.25
N TYR A 53 -16.73 8.01 28.40
CA TYR A 53 -17.94 8.24 27.61
C TYR A 53 -18.47 9.67 27.77
N SER A 54 -18.45 10.20 28.99
CA SER A 54 -18.82 11.60 29.23
C SER A 54 -17.88 12.57 28.51
N ARG A 55 -16.60 12.23 28.40
CA ARG A 55 -15.62 13.06 27.66
C ARG A 55 -15.85 13.01 26.15
N TRP A 56 -16.28 11.86 25.59
CA TRP A 56 -16.69 11.77 24.19
C TRP A 56 -17.95 12.61 23.93
N CYS A 57 -18.96 12.46 24.78
CA CYS A 57 -20.23 13.17 24.65
C CYS A 57 -20.11 14.69 24.76
N ASN A 58 -19.14 15.20 25.50
CA ASN A 58 -18.92 16.65 25.68
C ASN A 58 -17.76 17.20 24.84
N GLY A 59 -17.18 16.37 23.98
CA GLY A 59 -16.08 16.74 23.08
C GLY A 59 -14.73 16.94 23.78
N ALA A 60 -14.58 16.50 25.04
CA ALA A 60 -13.31 16.61 25.76
C ALA A 60 -12.29 15.57 25.33
N ARG A 61 -12.72 14.51 24.62
CA ARG A 61 -11.89 13.52 23.91
C ARG A 61 -12.57 13.09 22.62
N PRO A 62 -11.81 12.78 21.55
CA PRO A 62 -12.36 12.22 20.33
C PRO A 62 -12.93 10.82 20.59
N ILE A 63 -13.95 10.44 19.82
CA ILE A 63 -14.49 9.09 19.81
C ILE A 63 -13.49 8.18 19.11
N PRO A 64 -13.12 7.02 19.67
CA PRO A 64 -12.21 6.07 19.03
C PRO A 64 -12.70 5.62 17.66
N ILE A 65 -11.75 5.35 16.75
CA ILE A 65 -12.04 4.96 15.36
C ILE A 65 -12.87 3.67 15.30
N ASP A 66 -12.63 2.74 16.20
CA ASP A 66 -13.35 1.45 16.26
C ASP A 66 -14.84 1.68 16.51
N ILE A 67 -15.17 2.62 17.43
CA ILE A 67 -16.55 3.02 17.69
C ILE A 67 -17.15 3.70 16.45
N LEU A 68 -16.40 4.58 15.78
CA LEU A 68 -16.87 5.24 14.56
C LEU A 68 -17.16 4.21 13.47
N LYS A 69 -16.32 3.17 13.31
CA LYS A 69 -16.54 2.08 12.36
C LYS A 69 -17.84 1.31 12.67
N THR A 70 -18.12 1.02 13.93
CA THR A 70 -19.39 0.37 14.34
C THR A 70 -20.61 1.20 13.95
N TYR A 71 -20.53 2.53 14.07
CA TYR A 71 -21.60 3.43 13.63
C TYR A 71 -21.66 3.64 12.11
N GLU A 72 -20.62 3.31 11.36
CA GLU A 72 -20.64 3.29 9.89
C GLU A 72 -21.30 2.02 9.35
N ASP A 73 -21.31 0.92 10.11
CA ASP A 73 -21.87 -0.36 9.72
C ASP A 73 -23.40 -0.29 9.65
N GLU A 74 -23.95 -0.56 8.46
CA GLU A 74 -25.39 -0.52 8.24
C GLU A 74 -26.11 -1.71 8.89
N ASP A 75 -25.41 -2.84 9.08
CA ASP A 75 -26.00 -4.05 9.69
C ASP A 75 -26.25 -3.87 11.20
N GLU A 76 -25.57 -2.93 11.86
CA GLU A 76 -25.76 -2.61 13.28
C GLU A 76 -26.90 -1.63 13.55
N TRP A 77 -27.52 -1.05 12.53
CA TRP A 77 -28.54 0.01 12.70
C TRP A 77 -29.79 -0.49 13.38
N ASP A 78 -30.27 -1.66 13.01
CA ASP A 78 -31.49 -2.23 13.60
C ASP A 78 -31.31 -2.44 15.10
N THR A 79 -30.13 -2.90 15.53
CA THR A 79 -29.79 -3.09 16.94
C THR A 79 -29.75 -1.76 17.71
N MET A 80 -29.18 -0.72 17.12
CA MET A 80 -29.14 0.62 17.74
C MET A 80 -30.53 1.27 17.81
N GLU A 81 -31.31 1.12 16.77
CA GLU A 81 -32.69 1.63 16.76
C GLU A 81 -33.56 0.92 17.79
N ASP A 82 -33.41 -0.39 17.97
CA ASP A 82 -34.07 -1.15 19.03
C ASP A 82 -33.63 -0.68 20.41
N ASP A 83 -32.37 -0.35 20.61
CA ASP A 83 -31.88 0.24 21.87
C ASP A 83 -32.49 1.62 22.14
N PHE A 84 -32.66 2.44 21.12
CA PHE A 84 -33.38 3.70 21.25
C PHE A 84 -34.84 3.47 21.64
N ARG A 85 -35.52 2.53 20.98
CA ARG A 85 -36.92 2.19 21.22
C ARG A 85 -37.16 1.64 22.62
N ASP A 86 -36.27 0.72 23.08
CA ASP A 86 -36.47 -0.04 24.31
C ASP A 86 -35.82 0.61 25.53
N LYS A 87 -34.72 1.33 25.38
CA LYS A 87 -33.91 1.84 26.50
C LYS A 87 -33.90 3.36 26.64
N ILE A 88 -33.96 4.13 25.53
CA ILE A 88 -33.81 5.59 25.58
C ILE A 88 -35.16 6.27 25.59
N ILE A 89 -36.01 6.04 24.60
CA ILE A 89 -37.31 6.71 24.47
C ILE A 89 -38.20 6.51 25.71
N PRO A 90 -38.35 5.28 26.26
CA PRO A 90 -39.18 5.10 27.46
C PRO A 90 -38.67 5.86 28.68
N ASN A 91 -37.42 6.29 28.66
CA ASN A 91 -36.80 7.08 29.72
C ASN A 91 -36.76 8.58 29.50
N LEU A 92 -37.31 9.07 28.39
CA LEU A 92 -37.56 10.49 28.20
C LEU A 92 -38.80 10.94 28.99
N LEU A 93 -38.75 12.12 29.58
CA LEU A 93 -39.84 12.73 30.33
C LEU A 93 -40.89 13.33 29.36
N ASN A 94 -40.39 13.93 28.25
CA ASN A 94 -41.17 14.53 27.21
C ASN A 94 -40.52 14.28 25.85
N GLU A 95 -40.91 13.19 25.21
CA GLU A 95 -40.41 12.75 23.92
C GLU A 95 -40.69 13.75 22.81
N ALA A 96 -41.91 14.32 22.77
CA ALA A 96 -42.30 15.31 21.76
C ALA A 96 -41.45 16.58 21.85
N GLN A 97 -41.17 17.04 23.07
CA GLN A 97 -40.30 18.20 23.29
C GLN A 97 -38.86 17.96 22.89
N ALA A 98 -38.33 16.73 23.17
CA ALA A 98 -37.00 16.34 22.75
C ALA A 98 -36.88 16.32 21.22
N ARG A 99 -37.91 15.81 20.53
CA ARG A 99 -37.98 15.82 19.06
C ARG A 99 -37.96 17.22 18.49
N ILE A 100 -38.80 18.14 19.00
CA ILE A 100 -38.83 19.54 18.54
C ILE A 100 -37.46 20.19 18.71
N GLN A 101 -36.81 20.00 19.87
CA GLN A 101 -35.47 20.55 20.11
C GLN A 101 -34.40 19.98 19.17
N MET A 102 -34.50 18.69 18.80
CA MET A 102 -33.62 18.09 17.78
C MET A 102 -33.86 18.64 16.38
N GLU A 103 -35.14 18.83 16.00
CA GLU A 103 -35.51 19.42 14.70
C GLU A 103 -35.05 20.89 14.62
N GLU A 104 -35.08 21.65 15.72
CA GLU A 104 -34.48 22.99 15.79
C GLU A 104 -32.95 22.94 15.58
N LEU A 105 -32.26 22.02 16.22
CA LEU A 105 -30.80 21.84 16.00
C LEU A 105 -30.47 21.50 14.54
N ILE A 106 -31.22 20.61 13.90
CA ILE A 106 -31.07 20.24 12.48
C ILE A 106 -31.29 21.48 11.61
N THR A 107 -32.39 22.22 11.85
CA THR A 107 -32.75 23.42 11.09
C THR A 107 -31.72 24.53 11.21
N ASP A 108 -31.18 24.76 12.41
CA ASP A 108 -30.12 25.75 12.64
C ASP A 108 -28.80 25.35 11.98
N SER A 109 -28.64 24.05 11.70
CA SER A 109 -27.41 23.47 11.10
C SER A 109 -27.48 23.29 9.58
N ILE A 110 -28.56 23.65 8.89
CA ILE A 110 -28.75 23.43 7.45
C ILE A 110 -27.59 23.92 6.59
N LYS A 111 -26.96 25.03 6.96
CA LYS A 111 -25.79 25.57 6.24
C LYS A 111 -24.56 24.65 6.30
N THR A 112 -24.47 23.80 7.30
CA THR A 112 -23.34 22.90 7.55
C THR A 112 -23.63 21.51 7.01
N ILE A 113 -24.85 21.01 7.20
CA ILE A 113 -25.22 19.62 6.84
C ILE A 113 -25.86 19.50 5.44
N GLY A 114 -26.29 20.61 4.84
CA GLY A 114 -27.02 20.64 3.58
C GLY A 114 -28.52 20.44 3.74
N GLN A 115 -29.30 20.99 2.81
CA GLN A 115 -30.78 20.97 2.86
C GLN A 115 -31.30 19.53 2.70
N GLU A 116 -30.76 18.77 1.77
CA GLU A 116 -31.19 17.39 1.46
C GLU A 116 -31.05 16.45 2.70
N MET A 117 -29.93 16.55 3.41
CA MET A 117 -29.70 15.77 4.62
C MET A 117 -30.62 16.23 5.78
N ALA A 118 -30.81 17.54 5.95
CA ALA A 118 -31.71 18.06 6.97
C ALA A 118 -33.15 17.57 6.74
N ASP A 119 -33.61 17.60 5.49
CA ASP A 119 -34.95 17.14 5.11
C ASP A 119 -35.08 15.62 5.34
N ALA A 120 -34.07 14.83 5.00
CA ALA A 120 -34.05 13.38 5.21
C ALA A 120 -34.17 13.03 6.71
N LEU A 121 -33.42 13.73 7.58
CA LEU A 121 -33.48 13.50 9.03
C LEU A 121 -34.87 13.92 9.61
N ILE A 122 -35.40 15.05 9.23
CA ILE A 122 -36.67 15.58 9.77
C ILE A 122 -37.89 14.77 9.32
N GLN A 123 -37.86 14.23 8.08
CA GLN A 123 -38.96 13.46 7.51
C GLN A 123 -39.15 12.07 8.09
N GLU A 124 -38.22 11.58 8.93
CA GLU A 124 -38.35 10.28 9.57
C GLU A 124 -39.55 10.27 10.55
N PRO A 125 -40.58 9.47 10.30
CA PRO A 125 -41.80 9.48 11.10
C PRO A 125 -41.70 8.74 12.43
N ASP A 126 -40.87 7.71 12.51
CA ASP A 126 -40.63 6.93 13.73
C ASP A 126 -39.62 7.63 14.63
N ASN A 127 -40.00 7.84 15.90
CA ASN A 127 -39.13 8.57 16.83
C ASN A 127 -37.86 7.81 17.19
N ALA A 128 -37.88 6.47 17.23
CA ALA A 128 -36.67 5.69 17.50
C ALA A 128 -35.67 5.82 16.34
N ALA A 129 -36.14 5.63 15.11
CA ALA A 129 -35.37 5.82 13.91
C ALA A 129 -34.86 7.26 13.78
N PHE A 130 -35.68 8.25 14.09
CA PHE A 130 -35.30 9.67 14.08
C PHE A 130 -34.15 9.96 15.04
N PHE A 131 -34.33 9.66 16.34
CA PHE A 131 -33.28 9.94 17.33
C PHE A 131 -31.99 9.14 17.05
N CYS A 132 -32.13 7.89 16.63
CA CYS A 132 -31.00 7.04 16.25
C CYS A 132 -30.22 7.67 15.08
N SER A 133 -30.91 8.08 14.01
CA SER A 133 -30.31 8.70 12.83
C SER A 133 -29.64 10.03 13.15
N VAL A 134 -30.22 10.85 14.02
CA VAL A 134 -29.63 12.14 14.44
C VAL A 134 -28.39 11.93 15.28
N VAL A 135 -28.42 10.99 16.22
CA VAL A 135 -27.24 10.65 17.04
C VAL A 135 -26.13 10.07 16.17
N ARG A 136 -26.48 9.13 15.27
CA ARG A 136 -25.53 8.57 14.34
C ARG A 136 -24.90 9.63 13.45
N TYR A 137 -25.72 10.50 12.85
CA TYR A 137 -25.20 11.60 12.06
C TYR A 137 -24.22 12.47 12.88
N ALA A 138 -24.60 12.81 14.12
CA ALA A 138 -23.76 13.61 15.01
C ALA A 138 -22.46 12.91 15.37
N ILE A 139 -22.47 11.59 15.62
CA ILE A 139 -21.24 10.81 15.88
C ILE A 139 -20.32 10.81 14.67
N LEU A 140 -20.85 10.54 13.47
CA LEU A 140 -20.04 10.40 12.26
C LEU A 140 -19.57 11.74 11.69
N ASN A 141 -20.30 12.83 11.92
CA ASN A 141 -20.05 14.12 11.28
C ASN A 141 -19.77 15.26 12.27
N ASP A 142 -19.60 14.98 13.56
CA ASP A 142 -19.30 15.99 14.55
C ASP A 142 -17.86 16.52 14.44
N HIS A 143 -17.62 17.34 13.44
CA HIS A 143 -16.37 18.07 13.27
C HIS A 143 -16.22 19.26 14.27
N SER A 144 -17.23 19.57 15.09
CA SER A 144 -17.24 20.79 15.91
C SER A 144 -16.89 20.54 17.37
N THR A 145 -17.12 19.34 17.87
CA THR A 145 -16.68 18.93 19.23
C THR A 145 -15.34 18.22 19.19
N GLY A 146 -15.05 17.52 18.09
CA GLY A 146 -13.72 17.11 17.70
C GLY A 146 -12.84 18.27 17.26
N ALA A 147 -13.35 19.50 17.25
CA ALA A 147 -12.60 20.70 16.90
C ALA A 147 -11.33 20.90 17.74
N LEU A 148 -10.99 19.99 18.57
CA LEU A 148 -9.85 20.13 19.43
C LEU A 148 -8.81 19.02 19.27
N TYR A 149 -9.16 17.78 18.89
CA TYR A 149 -8.13 16.74 18.84
C TYR A 149 -8.45 15.64 17.81
N SER A 150 -7.48 15.36 16.96
CA SER A 150 -7.46 14.18 16.09
C SER A 150 -7.42 12.88 16.90
N PRO A 151 -7.99 11.77 16.40
CA PRO A 151 -7.77 10.46 17.00
C PRO A 151 -6.27 10.15 17.05
N ASP A 152 -5.82 9.44 18.07
CA ASP A 152 -4.44 8.94 18.13
C ASP A 152 -4.28 7.78 17.13
N LEU A 153 -3.44 7.98 16.12
CA LEU A 153 -3.20 7.02 15.06
C LEU A 153 -1.99 6.10 15.32
N SER A 154 -1.39 6.14 16.51
CA SER A 154 -0.17 5.36 16.80
C SER A 154 -0.39 3.84 16.71
N GLU A 155 -1.60 3.37 16.97
CA GLU A 155 -1.99 1.96 16.83
C GLU A 155 -2.66 1.66 15.49
N VAL A 156 -3.10 2.67 14.76
CA VAL A 156 -3.78 2.54 13.47
C VAL A 156 -2.79 2.53 12.31
N ILE A 157 -1.80 3.43 12.30
CA ILE A 157 -0.76 3.48 11.28
C ILE A 157 0.51 2.79 11.80
N LEU A 158 0.73 1.55 11.37
CA LEU A 158 1.77 0.68 11.93
C LEU A 158 3.21 1.07 11.52
N CYS A 159 3.38 1.78 10.42
CA CYS A 159 4.70 1.97 9.78
C CYS A 159 5.04 3.41 9.46
N ASN A 160 4.45 4.36 10.16
CA ASN A 160 4.73 5.78 9.94
C ASN A 160 5.39 6.43 11.15
N LYS A 161 6.66 6.10 11.36
CA LYS A 161 7.48 6.85 12.32
C LYS A 161 8.14 8.01 11.59
N LEU A 162 8.10 9.20 12.19
CA LEU A 162 8.86 10.35 11.71
C LEU A 162 10.34 9.94 11.57
N PRO A 163 10.95 10.04 10.38
CA PRO A 163 12.37 9.72 10.21
C PRO A 163 13.25 10.56 11.13
N SER A 164 14.34 9.98 11.60
CA SER A 164 15.28 10.69 12.47
C SER A 164 15.89 11.91 11.75
N CYS A 165 16.01 13.00 12.47
CA CYS A 165 16.75 14.16 11.97
C CYS A 165 18.26 13.87 12.04
N ASN A 166 19.03 14.42 11.13
CA ASN A 166 20.48 14.28 11.13
C ASN A 166 21.07 14.75 12.48
N HIS A 167 21.89 13.93 13.11
CA HIS A 167 22.55 14.27 14.38
C HIS A 167 23.41 15.53 14.30
N ALA A 168 23.85 15.89 13.10
CA ALA A 168 24.62 17.09 12.83
C ALA A 168 23.78 18.30 12.41
N PHE A 169 22.44 18.24 12.56
CA PHE A 169 21.59 19.38 12.24
C PHE A 169 22.01 20.65 12.98
N ILE A 170 22.20 21.74 12.25
CA ILE A 170 22.69 23.03 12.75
C ILE A 170 21.86 24.16 12.16
N GLY A 171 21.76 25.25 12.92
CA GLY A 171 21.10 26.47 12.45
C GLY A 171 19.59 26.33 12.30
N ARG A 172 19.03 27.02 11.33
CA ARG A 172 17.63 26.96 10.90
C ARG A 172 16.60 27.34 11.98
N LYS A 173 17.02 28.00 13.05
CA LYS A 173 16.13 28.36 14.16
C LYS A 173 15.06 29.36 13.72
N ASP A 174 15.41 30.27 12.84
CA ASP A 174 14.50 31.31 12.37
C ASP A 174 13.51 30.74 11.34
N GLU A 175 13.94 29.83 10.50
CA GLU A 175 13.07 29.09 9.59
C GLU A 175 12.07 28.22 10.37
N ILE A 176 12.52 27.47 11.39
CA ILE A 176 11.64 26.67 12.25
C ILE A 176 10.60 27.54 12.97
N LYS A 177 10.99 28.73 13.47
CA LYS A 177 10.05 29.69 14.07
C LYS A 177 9.08 30.24 13.04
N ALA A 178 9.55 30.55 11.82
CA ALA A 178 8.70 31.04 10.75
C ALA A 178 7.66 29.99 10.34
N ILE A 179 8.05 28.71 10.24
CA ILE A 179 7.14 27.59 10.01
C ILE A 179 6.09 27.51 11.12
N ALA A 180 6.53 27.59 12.39
CA ALA A 180 5.63 27.53 13.55
C ALA A 180 4.62 28.69 13.55
N SER A 181 5.07 29.91 13.25
CA SER A 181 4.24 31.10 13.16
C SER A 181 3.21 30.99 12.02
N HIS A 182 3.64 30.50 10.85
CA HIS A 182 2.77 30.32 9.71
C HIS A 182 1.67 29.27 9.97
N LEU A 183 2.06 28.06 10.40
CA LEU A 183 1.15 26.97 10.70
C LEU A 183 0.25 27.24 11.94
N SER A 184 0.48 28.31 12.69
CA SER A 184 -0.46 28.78 13.71
C SER A 184 -1.63 29.57 13.13
N ASN A 185 -1.48 30.10 11.92
CA ASN A 185 -2.49 30.96 11.27
C ASN A 185 -3.10 30.30 10.03
N GLN A 186 -2.37 29.40 9.38
CA GLN A 186 -2.79 28.72 8.15
C GLN A 186 -2.47 27.22 8.24
N SER A 187 -3.23 26.41 7.50
CA SER A 187 -3.07 24.95 7.56
C SER A 187 -2.02 24.39 6.59
N VAL A 188 -1.57 25.14 5.58
CA VAL A 188 -0.69 24.64 4.52
C VAL A 188 0.51 25.56 4.34
N LEU A 189 1.71 24.96 4.30
CA LEU A 189 2.94 25.69 4.05
C LEU A 189 3.89 24.86 3.17
N PHE A 190 4.45 25.49 2.15
CA PHE A 190 5.53 24.91 1.35
C PHE A 190 6.91 25.34 1.86
N ILE A 191 7.82 24.39 1.94
CA ILE A 191 9.26 24.63 2.12
C ILE A 191 9.93 24.45 0.75
N THR A 192 10.46 25.51 0.19
CA THR A 192 11.08 25.49 -1.13
C THR A 192 12.60 25.71 -1.05
N GLY A 193 13.32 25.38 -2.10
CA GLY A 193 14.78 25.58 -2.20
C GLY A 193 15.46 24.49 -3.03
N MET A 194 16.76 24.63 -3.25
CA MET A 194 17.56 23.72 -4.07
C MET A 194 17.57 22.28 -3.52
N ALA A 195 17.90 21.32 -4.39
CA ALA A 195 18.13 19.93 -3.98
C ALA A 195 19.31 19.86 -3.00
N GLY A 196 19.21 19.07 -1.92
CA GLY A 196 20.29 18.90 -0.95
C GLY A 196 20.55 20.07 0.01
N ILE A 197 19.74 21.15 -0.03
CA ILE A 197 19.89 22.31 0.86
C ILE A 197 19.42 22.05 2.30
N GLY A 198 18.70 20.95 2.53
CA GLY A 198 18.22 20.52 3.85
C GLY A 198 16.74 20.77 4.12
N LYS A 199 15.87 20.89 3.10
CA LYS A 199 14.41 21.08 3.27
C LYS A 199 13.77 19.99 4.12
N SER A 200 14.03 18.73 3.79
CA SER A 200 13.51 17.57 4.54
C SER A 200 14.00 17.57 5.99
N GLU A 201 15.25 17.94 6.22
CA GLU A 201 15.81 18.03 7.57
C GLU A 201 15.16 19.17 8.38
N VAL A 202 14.85 20.30 7.75
CA VAL A 202 14.12 21.40 8.41
C VAL A 202 12.70 20.96 8.78
N ALA A 203 12.00 20.23 7.89
CA ALA A 203 10.66 19.71 8.16
C ALA A 203 10.66 18.70 9.32
N LYS A 204 11.64 17.77 9.34
CA LYS A 204 11.82 16.81 10.44
C LYS A 204 12.16 17.51 11.75
N ALA A 205 13.09 18.48 11.73
CA ALA A 205 13.49 19.25 12.91
C ALA A 205 12.32 20.07 13.47
N TYR A 206 11.50 20.67 12.59
CA TYR A 206 10.27 21.34 13.00
C TYR A 206 9.32 20.37 13.73
N ALA A 207 9.06 19.20 13.14
CA ALA A 207 8.19 18.20 13.71
C ALA A 207 8.68 17.69 15.07
N GLN A 208 9.97 17.39 15.21
CA GLN A 208 10.57 16.97 16.47
C GLN A 208 10.50 18.06 17.56
N THR A 209 10.84 19.30 17.19
CA THR A 209 10.81 20.44 18.13
C THR A 209 9.39 20.73 18.63
N ASN A 210 8.40 20.55 17.77
CA ASN A 210 6.99 20.83 18.07
C ASN A 210 6.17 19.57 18.35
N ARG A 211 6.80 18.42 18.66
CA ARG A 211 6.14 17.12 18.85
C ARG A 211 4.96 17.19 19.85
N LYS A 212 5.10 18.00 20.90
CA LYS A 212 4.07 18.15 21.94
C LYS A 212 2.81 18.91 21.46
N LYS A 213 2.91 19.63 20.34
CA LYS A 213 1.79 20.35 19.74
C LYS A 213 0.85 19.42 18.99
N TYR A 214 1.37 18.30 18.51
CA TYR A 214 0.66 17.40 17.62
C TYR A 214 0.31 16.08 18.30
N THR A 215 -0.95 15.67 18.17
CA THR A 215 -1.39 14.30 18.51
C THR A 215 -0.76 13.32 17.54
N ASN A 216 -0.83 13.62 16.23
CA ASN A 216 -0.26 12.79 15.18
C ASN A 216 0.77 13.56 14.35
N ILE A 217 1.84 12.89 13.94
CA ILE A 217 2.76 13.36 12.91
C ILE A 217 2.86 12.26 11.86
N ILE A 218 2.39 12.56 10.66
CA ILE A 218 2.41 11.65 9.51
C ILE A 218 3.50 12.14 8.56
N TYR A 219 4.45 11.25 8.21
CA TYR A 219 5.50 11.56 7.24
C TYR A 219 5.24 10.74 5.98
N LEU A 220 4.95 11.41 4.87
CA LEU A 220 4.65 10.82 3.58
C LEU A 220 5.71 11.26 2.56
N TYR A 221 6.38 10.30 1.95
CA TYR A 221 7.31 10.57 0.86
C TYR A 221 6.56 10.51 -0.47
N TYR A 222 6.58 11.59 -1.23
CA TYR A 222 5.89 11.67 -2.53
C TYR A 222 6.66 10.90 -3.60
N THR A 223 6.01 9.93 -4.25
CA THR A 223 6.59 9.07 -5.28
C THR A 223 6.10 9.36 -6.69
N GLY A 224 5.15 10.30 -6.85
CA GLY A 224 4.59 10.70 -8.14
C GLY A 224 3.06 10.60 -8.23
N ASP A 225 2.42 9.95 -7.26
CA ASP A 225 0.95 9.83 -7.16
C ASP A 225 0.54 9.83 -5.69
N LEU A 226 -0.08 10.91 -5.25
CA LEU A 226 -0.44 11.12 -3.85
C LEU A 226 -1.50 10.13 -3.35
N ARG A 227 -2.42 9.67 -4.20
CA ARG A 227 -3.42 8.67 -3.83
C ARG A 227 -2.76 7.32 -3.54
N LYS A 228 -1.81 6.92 -4.37
CA LYS A 228 -1.01 5.70 -4.16
C LYS A 228 -0.15 5.81 -2.92
N ASP A 229 0.48 6.95 -2.68
CA ASP A 229 1.31 7.18 -1.49
C ASP A 229 0.47 7.06 -0.20
N ILE A 230 -0.77 7.55 -0.21
CA ILE A 230 -1.71 7.41 0.91
C ILE A 230 -2.18 5.95 1.05
N ALA A 231 -2.50 5.27 -0.05
CA ALA A 231 -2.87 3.86 -0.04
C ALA A 231 -1.75 2.94 0.46
N ASN A 232 -0.49 3.37 0.29
CA ASN A 232 0.71 2.66 0.72
C ASN A 232 1.09 2.87 2.19
N LEU A 233 0.42 3.77 2.90
CA LEU A 233 0.50 3.78 4.36
C LEU A 233 -0.03 2.45 4.88
N THR A 234 0.67 1.84 5.85
CA THR A 234 0.23 0.56 6.41
C THR A 234 -0.69 0.81 7.60
N PHE A 235 -1.97 0.49 7.44
CA PHE A 235 -2.96 0.55 8.50
C PHE A 235 -3.13 -0.82 9.17
N ALA A 236 -3.52 -0.83 10.44
CA ALA A 236 -3.67 -2.07 11.20
C ALA A 236 -4.76 -3.00 10.66
N ASP A 237 -5.76 -2.43 10.00
CA ASP A 237 -6.90 -3.13 9.41
C ASP A 237 -6.73 -3.41 7.90
N ASP A 238 -5.57 -3.11 7.32
CA ASP A 238 -5.28 -3.50 5.95
C ASP A 238 -5.22 -5.03 5.82
N SER A 239 -5.99 -5.57 4.88
CA SER A 239 -5.89 -6.96 4.47
C SER A 239 -5.18 -7.10 3.12
N VAL A 240 -4.54 -8.25 2.92
CA VAL A 240 -3.85 -8.58 1.65
C VAL A 240 -4.83 -8.61 0.46
N GLU A 241 -6.12 -8.80 0.72
CA GLU A 241 -7.16 -8.89 -0.30
C GLU A 241 -7.70 -7.50 -0.74
N MET A 242 -7.38 -6.44 -0.01
CA MET A 242 -7.81 -5.09 -0.35
C MET A 242 -7.02 -4.56 -1.55
N ASN A 243 -7.74 -4.13 -2.59
CA ASN A 243 -7.11 -3.41 -3.69
C ASN A 243 -6.68 -2.00 -3.29
N GLU A 244 -5.83 -1.37 -4.11
CA GLU A 244 -5.27 -0.04 -3.87
C GLU A 244 -6.37 1.02 -3.67
N GLU A 245 -7.43 1.00 -4.48
CA GLU A 245 -8.52 1.99 -4.37
C GLU A 245 -9.30 1.81 -3.06
N VAL A 246 -9.58 0.59 -2.62
CA VAL A 246 -10.26 0.33 -1.33
C VAL A 246 -9.37 0.79 -0.17
N ARG A 247 -8.07 0.47 -0.20
CA ARG A 247 -7.12 0.97 0.81
C ARG A 247 -7.07 2.50 0.82
N PHE A 248 -6.94 3.12 -0.35
CA PHE A 248 -6.97 4.57 -0.46
C PHE A 248 -8.23 5.16 0.18
N GLN A 249 -9.41 4.64 -0.16
CA GLN A 249 -10.68 5.14 0.38
C GLN A 249 -10.75 4.99 1.90
N ASN A 250 -10.32 3.85 2.45
CA ASN A 250 -10.29 3.62 3.89
C ASN A 250 -9.32 4.58 4.59
N HIS A 251 -8.09 4.69 4.10
CA HIS A 251 -7.08 5.57 4.68
C HIS A 251 -7.50 7.04 4.59
N TYR A 252 -8.03 7.46 3.44
CA TYR A 252 -8.45 8.84 3.24
C TYR A 252 -9.64 9.22 4.12
N LYS A 253 -10.61 8.32 4.33
CA LYS A 253 -11.69 8.54 5.32
C LYS A 253 -11.15 8.82 6.72
N VAL A 254 -10.10 8.11 7.14
CA VAL A 254 -9.43 8.40 8.42
C VAL A 254 -8.77 9.76 8.39
N MET A 255 -8.05 10.09 7.31
CA MET A 255 -7.36 11.39 7.17
C MET A 255 -8.33 12.58 7.15
N GLN A 256 -9.54 12.43 6.60
CA GLN A 256 -10.57 13.47 6.61
C GLN A 256 -11.08 13.83 8.02
N ARG A 257 -10.83 12.98 9.01
CA ARG A 257 -11.23 13.20 10.42
C ARG A 257 -10.10 13.84 11.25
N LEU A 258 -8.97 14.17 10.63
CA LEU A 258 -7.83 14.76 11.31
C LEU A 258 -7.95 16.30 11.32
N HIS A 259 -7.49 16.90 12.43
CA HIS A 259 -7.61 18.33 12.70
C HIS A 259 -6.25 19.00 12.83
N THR A 260 -6.23 20.27 13.22
CA THR A 260 -5.03 21.13 13.32
C THR A 260 -3.95 20.62 14.28
N ASP A 261 -4.28 19.64 15.13
CA ASP A 261 -3.33 18.92 15.99
C ASP A 261 -2.67 17.69 15.30
N THR A 262 -2.93 17.50 14.01
CA THR A 262 -2.19 16.56 13.15
C THR A 262 -1.31 17.33 12.16
N LEU A 263 -0.06 16.95 12.09
CA LEU A 263 0.90 17.42 11.09
C LEU A 263 1.13 16.33 10.05
N LEU A 264 0.79 16.59 8.81
CA LEU A 264 1.21 15.79 7.66
C LEU A 264 2.40 16.47 6.99
N ILE A 265 3.54 15.80 6.96
CA ILE A 265 4.71 16.21 6.18
C ILE A 265 4.67 15.45 4.86
N LEU A 266 4.52 16.19 3.77
CA LEU A 266 4.64 15.66 2.40
C LEU A 266 6.02 16.02 1.87
N ASP A 267 6.93 15.05 1.89
CA ASP A 267 8.31 15.26 1.49
C ASP A 267 8.55 14.92 0.02
N ASN A 268 9.46 15.64 -0.62
CA ASN A 268 9.87 15.45 -2.02
C ASN A 268 8.78 15.75 -3.07
N PHE A 269 7.85 16.65 -2.80
CA PHE A 269 6.81 17.06 -3.74
C PHE A 269 7.39 17.97 -4.83
N ASN A 270 8.03 17.40 -5.85
CA ASN A 270 8.79 18.12 -6.89
C ASN A 270 8.02 18.30 -8.21
N VAL A 271 6.71 18.26 -8.15
CA VAL A 271 5.79 18.55 -9.27
C VAL A 271 5.03 19.85 -9.02
N LEU A 272 4.42 20.41 -10.04
CA LEU A 272 3.55 21.56 -9.82
C LEU A 272 2.20 21.10 -9.24
N PRO A 273 1.59 21.85 -8.30
CA PRO A 273 0.30 21.48 -7.70
C PRO A 273 -0.86 21.29 -8.69
N LYS A 274 -0.74 21.82 -9.91
CA LYS A 274 -1.71 21.60 -11.00
C LYS A 274 -1.60 20.19 -11.62
N ASP A 275 -0.42 19.58 -11.52
CA ASP A 275 -0.09 18.28 -12.10
C ASP A 275 -0.42 17.14 -11.12
N GLU A 276 -0.74 17.47 -9.84
CA GLU A 276 -1.26 16.55 -8.82
C GLU A 276 -2.64 17.02 -8.34
N PRO A 277 -3.73 16.64 -9.04
CA PRO A 277 -5.08 17.14 -8.74
C PRO A 277 -5.56 16.82 -7.33
N PHE A 278 -5.16 15.67 -6.77
CA PHE A 278 -5.59 15.23 -5.45
C PHE A 278 -5.02 16.10 -4.32
N LEU A 279 -3.90 16.78 -4.53
CA LEU A 279 -3.35 17.72 -3.54
C LEU A 279 -4.38 18.79 -3.13
N LYS A 280 -5.20 19.28 -4.07
CA LYS A 280 -6.25 20.26 -3.76
C LYS A 280 -7.33 19.72 -2.84
N GLU A 281 -7.66 18.43 -2.95
CA GLU A 281 -8.61 17.78 -2.05
C GLU A 281 -7.98 17.59 -0.66
N LEU A 282 -6.72 17.15 -0.61
CA LEU A 282 -5.98 16.98 0.64
C LEU A 282 -5.86 18.30 1.41
N MET A 283 -5.62 19.42 0.71
CA MET A 283 -5.53 20.77 1.30
C MET A 283 -6.86 21.31 1.87
N LYS A 284 -8.00 20.67 1.58
CA LYS A 284 -9.29 21.03 2.18
C LYS A 284 -9.48 20.43 3.57
N ASN A 285 -8.69 19.47 3.96
CA ASN A 285 -8.76 18.85 5.28
C ASN A 285 -8.24 19.83 6.35
N ASP A 286 -8.73 19.69 7.58
CA ASP A 286 -8.40 20.60 8.68
C ASP A 286 -6.99 20.38 9.28
N MET A 287 -6.28 19.33 8.87
CA MET A 287 -4.92 19.05 9.37
C MET A 287 -3.88 20.04 8.83
N GLN A 288 -2.74 20.13 9.51
CA GLN A 288 -1.63 20.97 9.07
C GLN A 288 -0.75 20.21 8.06
N LEU A 289 -0.50 20.82 6.90
CA LEU A 289 0.33 20.29 5.84
C LEU A 289 1.64 21.07 5.72
N LEU A 290 2.75 20.38 5.79
CA LEU A 290 4.08 20.90 5.55
C LEU A 290 4.70 20.17 4.35
N ILE A 291 4.87 20.87 3.23
CA ILE A 291 5.20 20.27 1.94
C ILE A 291 6.59 20.74 1.51
N THR A 292 7.54 19.80 1.28
CA THR A 292 8.85 20.17 0.75
C THR A 292 8.86 20.06 -0.77
N SER A 293 9.41 21.05 -1.46
CA SER A 293 9.46 21.08 -2.92
C SER A 293 10.74 21.79 -3.45
N ARG A 294 11.16 21.41 -4.66
CA ARG A 294 12.16 22.14 -5.43
C ARG A 294 11.53 23.24 -6.30
N CYS A 295 10.21 23.16 -6.52
CA CYS A 295 9.51 24.08 -7.40
C CYS A 295 9.29 25.44 -6.73
N LYS A 296 9.53 26.53 -7.46
CA LYS A 296 9.16 27.89 -7.02
C LYS A 296 7.66 28.09 -7.26
N LEU A 297 6.90 28.29 -6.20
CA LEU A 297 5.44 28.38 -6.22
C LEU A 297 4.99 29.83 -6.02
N LYS A 298 4.32 30.44 -7.03
CA LYS A 298 3.89 31.85 -6.95
C LYS A 298 2.56 32.05 -6.21
N ASN A 299 1.70 31.02 -6.12
CA ASN A 299 0.34 31.12 -5.63
C ASN A 299 0.09 30.38 -4.30
N TYR A 300 1.15 29.94 -3.64
CA TYR A 300 1.11 29.22 -2.38
C TYR A 300 2.05 29.84 -1.38
N ASP A 301 1.68 29.85 -0.13
CA ASP A 301 2.54 30.32 0.94
C ASP A 301 3.77 29.41 1.05
N SER A 302 4.93 30.00 0.96
CA SER A 302 6.18 29.25 0.97
C SER A 302 7.29 29.96 1.72
N ILE A 303 8.13 29.17 2.39
CA ILE A 303 9.39 29.60 2.99
C ILE A 303 10.51 29.00 2.13
N GLU A 304 11.35 29.89 1.56
CA GLU A 304 12.51 29.47 0.80
C GLU A 304 13.69 29.20 1.75
N ILE A 305 14.20 27.97 1.72
CA ILE A 305 15.42 27.60 2.42
C ILE A 305 16.61 27.96 1.55
N LYS A 306 17.44 28.88 2.04
CA LYS A 306 18.66 29.31 1.42
C LYS A 306 19.87 28.58 2.02
N GLU A 307 21.05 28.85 1.51
CA GLU A 307 22.31 28.37 2.08
C GLU A 307 22.43 28.80 3.56
N LEU A 308 23.10 27.97 4.34
CA LEU A 308 23.46 28.29 5.71
C LEU A 308 24.57 29.41 5.71
N ASP A 309 24.65 30.18 6.79
CA ASP A 309 25.71 31.18 6.95
C ASP A 309 27.08 30.49 6.92
N LYS A 310 27.93 30.95 6.00
CA LYS A 310 29.24 30.36 5.74
C LYS A 310 30.15 30.37 6.98
N GLU A 311 30.28 31.55 7.62
CA GLU A 311 31.26 31.74 8.68
C GLU A 311 30.88 31.08 10.00
N LYS A 312 29.58 30.90 10.23
CA LYS A 312 29.05 30.33 11.47
C LYS A 312 28.53 28.93 11.29
N GLU A 313 27.47 28.78 10.48
CA GLU A 313 26.69 27.54 10.45
C GLU A 313 27.33 26.45 9.59
N LEU A 314 27.84 26.77 8.38
CA LEU A 314 28.52 25.78 7.53
C LEU A 314 29.88 25.38 8.11
N THR A 315 30.59 26.29 8.69
CA THR A 315 31.87 26.01 9.38
C THR A 315 31.62 25.13 10.62
N GLU A 316 30.59 25.43 11.40
CA GLU A 316 30.21 24.59 12.54
C GLU A 316 29.79 23.19 12.09
N LEU A 317 28.99 23.08 11.01
CA LEU A 317 28.58 21.84 10.39
C LEU A 317 29.77 21.00 9.94
N PHE A 318 30.73 21.63 9.25
CA PHE A 318 31.98 21.00 8.83
C PHE A 318 32.75 20.42 10.03
N TYR A 319 32.94 21.21 11.08
CA TYR A 319 33.65 20.78 12.29
C TYR A 319 32.90 19.74 13.13
N LYS A 320 31.60 19.66 13.01
CA LYS A 320 30.82 18.63 13.68
C LYS A 320 31.05 17.26 13.03
N HIS A 321 31.24 17.24 11.72
CA HIS A 321 31.56 16.04 10.96
C HIS A 321 33.06 15.71 10.95
N CYS A 322 33.91 16.71 10.95
CA CYS A 322 35.38 16.59 10.97
C CYS A 322 36.01 17.49 12.03
N PRO A 323 36.05 17.08 13.32
CA PRO A 323 36.64 17.90 14.40
C PRO A 323 38.12 18.17 14.21
N SER A 324 38.85 17.30 13.53
CA SER A 324 40.32 17.47 13.27
C SER A 324 40.62 18.66 12.36
N ALA A 325 39.70 19.01 11.46
CA ALA A 325 39.85 20.13 10.50
C ALA A 325 39.89 21.51 11.18
N LYS A 326 39.56 21.65 12.45
CA LYS A 326 39.74 22.91 13.21
C LYS A 326 41.16 23.44 13.24
N ARG A 327 42.14 22.58 12.89
CA ARG A 327 43.55 22.97 12.83
C ARG A 327 43.88 23.86 11.64
N ASP A 328 43.07 23.82 10.58
CA ASP A 328 43.25 24.58 9.37
C ASP A 328 41.92 25.22 8.91
N PRO A 329 41.55 26.34 9.58
CA PRO A 329 40.29 27.02 9.30
C PRO A 329 40.27 27.70 7.93
N ASP A 330 41.42 28.08 7.41
CA ASP A 330 41.53 28.79 6.11
C ASP A 330 41.20 27.82 4.96
N SER A 331 41.79 26.63 4.98
CA SER A 331 41.49 25.59 4.00
C SER A 331 40.04 25.12 4.11
N VAL A 332 39.49 24.98 5.32
CA VAL A 332 38.07 24.66 5.51
C VAL A 332 37.16 25.71 4.91
N SER A 333 37.45 27.00 5.15
CA SER A 333 36.68 28.09 4.55
C SER A 333 36.74 28.05 3.02
N ALA A 334 37.91 27.77 2.46
CA ALA A 334 38.12 27.65 1.02
C ALA A 334 37.39 26.40 0.44
N ILE A 335 37.34 25.25 1.15
CA ILE A 335 36.57 24.06 0.74
C ILE A 335 35.09 24.41 0.68
N ILE A 336 34.54 25.08 1.72
CA ILE A 336 33.13 25.45 1.76
C ILE A 336 32.76 26.35 0.57
N GLU A 337 33.64 27.29 0.20
CA GLU A 337 33.45 28.12 -1.00
C GLU A 337 33.51 27.32 -2.29
N GLU A 338 34.50 26.43 -2.42
CA GLU A 338 34.69 25.60 -3.61
C GLU A 338 33.47 24.76 -3.92
N VAL A 339 32.81 24.20 -2.89
CA VAL A 339 31.56 23.43 -3.03
C VAL A 339 30.32 24.33 -3.03
N ASN A 340 30.46 25.63 -3.34
CA ASN A 340 29.39 26.62 -3.47
C ASN A 340 28.47 26.75 -2.23
N CYS A 341 29.02 26.59 -1.03
CA CYS A 341 28.26 26.63 0.24
C CYS A 341 27.05 25.67 0.29
N HIS A 342 27.03 24.64 -0.55
CA HIS A 342 25.90 23.71 -0.64
C HIS A 342 25.94 22.69 0.51
N THR A 343 24.90 22.65 1.33
CA THR A 343 24.88 21.91 2.61
C THR A 343 25.28 20.44 2.48
N LEU A 344 24.72 19.71 1.48
CA LEU A 344 25.03 18.28 1.28
C LEU A 344 26.49 18.08 0.89
N THR A 345 27.02 18.87 -0.04
CA THR A 345 28.44 18.76 -0.47
C THR A 345 29.40 19.14 0.63
N VAL A 346 29.09 20.13 1.45
CA VAL A 346 29.86 20.50 2.66
C VAL A 346 29.89 19.34 3.66
N CYS A 347 28.73 18.69 3.93
CA CYS A 347 28.68 17.51 4.80
C CYS A 347 29.55 16.36 4.25
N MET A 348 29.42 16.07 2.96
CA MET A 348 30.20 14.99 2.34
C MET A 348 31.69 15.30 2.32
N ALA A 349 32.10 16.55 2.04
CA ALA A 349 33.52 16.97 2.09
C ALA A 349 34.11 16.77 3.49
N ALA A 350 33.38 17.18 4.53
CA ALA A 350 33.80 16.99 5.91
C ALA A 350 33.89 15.48 6.30
N LEU A 351 32.90 14.66 5.93
CA LEU A 351 32.92 13.23 6.19
C LEU A 351 34.02 12.50 5.40
N THR A 352 34.25 12.89 4.15
CA THR A 352 35.35 12.36 3.34
C THR A 352 36.70 12.69 3.96
N LEU A 353 36.89 13.91 4.45
CA LEU A 353 38.12 14.36 5.12
C LEU A 353 38.37 13.54 6.40
N GLU A 354 37.35 13.39 7.25
CA GLU A 354 37.43 12.61 8.50
C GLU A 354 37.75 11.14 8.23
N ALA A 355 37.15 10.59 7.19
CA ALA A 355 37.29 9.16 6.86
C ALA A 355 38.61 8.85 6.13
N SER A 356 39.08 9.72 5.26
CA SER A 356 40.33 9.52 4.47
C SER A 356 41.59 9.82 5.30
N GLY A 357 41.49 10.68 6.33
CA GLY A 357 42.62 11.17 7.07
C GLY A 357 43.52 12.12 6.25
N MET A 358 43.03 12.66 5.14
CA MET A 358 43.70 13.68 4.34
C MET A 358 43.78 14.99 5.12
N GLU A 359 44.76 15.85 4.79
CA GLU A 359 44.76 17.21 5.28
C GLU A 359 43.79 18.10 4.50
N PRO A 360 43.17 19.16 5.08
CA PRO A 360 42.20 20.01 4.41
C PRO A 360 42.75 20.63 3.12
N GLU A 361 44.01 21.04 3.09
CA GLU A 361 44.66 21.57 1.90
C GLU A 361 44.71 20.59 0.73
N GLU A 362 44.98 19.29 1.01
CA GLU A 362 44.98 18.24 -0.01
C GLU A 362 43.58 18.05 -0.62
N LEU A 363 42.52 17.97 0.21
CA LEU A 363 41.17 17.91 -0.27
C LEU A 363 40.77 19.11 -1.13
N LEU A 364 41.17 20.31 -0.73
CA LEU A 364 40.94 21.54 -1.49
C LEU A 364 41.58 21.48 -2.88
N GLN A 365 42.83 21.00 -2.96
CA GLN A 365 43.52 20.86 -4.24
C GLN A 365 42.84 19.84 -5.16
N GLU A 366 42.37 18.73 -4.62
CA GLU A 366 41.64 17.73 -5.34
C GLU A 366 40.32 18.32 -5.86
N LEU A 367 39.54 19.03 -5.04
CA LEU A 367 38.30 19.68 -5.44
C LEU A 367 38.50 20.69 -6.56
N ARG A 368 39.58 21.47 -6.52
CA ARG A 368 39.95 22.43 -7.57
C ARG A 368 40.39 21.75 -8.86
N SER A 369 41.09 20.63 -8.78
CA SER A 369 41.56 19.89 -9.95
C SER A 369 40.44 19.41 -10.85
N CYS A 370 39.27 19.09 -10.27
CA CYS A 370 38.11 18.62 -11.01
C CYS A 370 37.19 19.74 -11.55
N GLY A 371 37.27 20.94 -10.98
CA GLY A 371 36.49 22.11 -11.44
C GLY A 371 36.94 22.70 -12.78
N ILE A 372 38.11 22.33 -13.27
CA ILE A 372 38.72 22.96 -14.47
C ILE A 372 38.81 22.02 -15.67
N GLY A 373 38.54 20.73 -15.55
CA GLY A 373 39.11 19.75 -16.46
C GLY A 373 38.20 18.90 -17.35
N GLN A 374 36.90 18.93 -17.29
CA GLN A 374 36.09 18.11 -18.22
C GLN A 374 34.73 18.76 -18.54
N ASN A 375 34.55 19.07 -19.85
CA ASN A 375 33.28 19.40 -20.53
C ASN A 375 32.75 20.84 -20.41
N MET A 376 33.58 21.85 -20.53
CA MET A 376 33.12 23.24 -20.82
C MET A 376 32.71 23.47 -22.29
N GLU A 377 32.99 22.54 -23.20
CA GLU A 377 32.72 22.76 -24.65
C GLU A 377 31.28 22.40 -25.08
N GLU A 378 30.47 21.77 -24.24
CA GLU A 378 29.09 21.40 -24.62
C GLU A 378 27.98 22.19 -23.91
N ILE A 379 28.30 23.19 -23.07
CA ILE A 379 27.30 23.88 -22.24
C ILE A 379 27.32 25.39 -22.51
N GLU A 380 26.90 25.78 -23.69
CA GLU A 380 26.77 27.23 -24.04
C GLU A 380 25.40 27.85 -23.72
N VAL A 381 24.42 27.10 -23.16
CA VAL A 381 23.10 27.66 -22.88
C VAL A 381 22.49 27.04 -21.62
N PHE A 382 22.95 27.39 -20.44
CA PHE A 382 22.23 27.04 -19.20
C PHE A 382 21.95 28.27 -18.35
N LYS A 383 20.71 28.30 -17.78
CA LYS A 383 20.34 29.28 -16.75
C LYS A 383 21.16 29.04 -15.48
N ASP A 384 21.39 30.04 -14.66
CA ASP A 384 22.22 30.00 -13.45
C ASP A 384 21.93 28.81 -12.52
N ASP A 385 20.67 28.36 -12.41
CA ASP A 385 20.26 27.22 -11.57
C ASP A 385 20.78 25.85 -12.10
N GLU A 386 20.98 25.68 -13.41
CA GLU A 386 21.48 24.45 -14.04
C GLU A 386 22.99 24.30 -13.94
N PHE A 387 23.72 25.40 -14.03
CA PHE A 387 25.19 25.42 -13.83
C PHE A 387 25.56 25.06 -12.41
N SER A 388 24.82 25.57 -11.42
CA SER A 388 24.99 25.21 -9.99
C SER A 388 24.74 23.72 -9.74
N TYR A 389 23.75 23.14 -10.40
CA TYR A 389 23.42 21.70 -10.28
C TYR A 389 24.53 20.82 -10.87
N ALA A 390 25.03 21.13 -12.07
CA ALA A 390 26.11 20.38 -12.72
C ALA A 390 27.40 20.39 -11.92
N SER A 391 27.76 21.55 -11.37
CA SER A 391 28.93 21.72 -10.49
C SER A 391 28.79 20.89 -9.20
N MET A 392 27.61 20.87 -8.58
CA MET A 392 27.33 20.07 -7.39
C MET A 392 27.47 18.59 -7.66
N ILE A 393 26.92 18.08 -8.76
CA ILE A 393 27.06 16.66 -9.17
C ILE A 393 28.54 16.32 -9.40
N GLY A 394 29.31 17.22 -10.01
CA GLY A 394 30.76 17.06 -10.19
C GLY A 394 31.49 16.90 -8.86
N HIS A 395 31.22 17.74 -7.90
CA HIS A 395 31.80 17.65 -6.55
C HIS A 395 31.40 16.37 -5.82
N LEU A 396 30.11 15.97 -5.85
CA LEU A 396 29.63 14.71 -5.26
C LEU A 396 30.33 13.50 -5.87
N ARG A 397 30.45 13.46 -7.20
CA ARG A 397 31.16 12.41 -7.93
C ARG A 397 32.61 12.27 -7.49
N MET A 398 33.28 13.38 -7.32
CA MET A 398 34.65 13.38 -6.89
C MET A 398 34.81 12.92 -5.44
N LEU A 399 34.02 13.47 -4.53
CA LEU A 399 34.03 13.06 -3.12
C LEU A 399 33.79 11.54 -2.97
N MET A 400 32.93 10.95 -3.78
CA MET A 400 32.75 9.49 -3.83
C MET A 400 34.00 8.76 -4.31
N LYS A 401 34.72 9.27 -5.32
CA LYS A 401 35.98 8.69 -5.81
C LYS A 401 37.12 8.77 -4.80
N LEU A 402 37.23 9.87 -4.06
CA LEU A 402 38.26 10.06 -3.03
C LEU A 402 38.14 9.07 -1.86
N ASN A 403 36.95 8.59 -1.56
CA ASN A 403 36.74 7.58 -0.50
C ASN A 403 37.36 6.22 -0.82
N ARG A 404 37.92 6.01 -2.02
CA ARG A 404 38.60 4.79 -2.47
C ARG A 404 37.84 3.51 -2.09
N LEU A 405 36.56 3.46 -2.45
CA LEU A 405 35.69 2.36 -2.12
C LEU A 405 36.26 1.03 -2.65
N ASN A 406 36.23 -0.01 -1.83
CA ASN A 406 36.56 -1.35 -2.26
C ASN A 406 35.45 -1.93 -3.16
N GLU A 407 35.72 -3.03 -3.84
CA GLU A 407 34.77 -3.67 -4.78
C GLU A 407 33.46 -4.03 -4.09
N ASP A 408 33.48 -4.56 -2.88
CA ASP A 408 32.27 -4.90 -2.11
C ASP A 408 31.42 -3.66 -1.80
N SER A 409 32.05 -2.51 -1.47
CA SER A 409 31.36 -1.25 -1.22
C SER A 409 30.77 -0.66 -2.49
N ILE A 410 31.44 -0.82 -3.62
CA ILE A 410 30.92 -0.44 -4.95
C ILE A 410 29.72 -1.30 -5.32
N ASP A 411 29.78 -2.59 -5.05
CA ASP A 411 28.67 -3.50 -5.31
C ASP A 411 27.44 -3.21 -4.44
N ILE A 412 27.65 -2.95 -3.15
CA ILE A 412 26.61 -2.46 -2.24
C ILE A 412 25.95 -1.20 -2.78
N LEU A 413 26.76 -0.21 -3.19
CA LEU A 413 26.30 1.07 -3.71
C LEU A 413 25.53 0.89 -5.04
N ARG A 414 26.03 0.01 -5.93
CA ARG A 414 25.39 -0.34 -7.19
C ARG A 414 23.99 -0.89 -6.96
N ASN A 415 23.83 -1.86 -6.09
CA ASN A 415 22.55 -2.47 -5.78
C ASN A 415 21.60 -1.51 -5.06
N LEU A 416 22.11 -0.74 -4.08
CA LEU A 416 21.29 0.24 -3.35
C LEU A 416 20.83 1.39 -4.26
N SER A 417 21.57 1.73 -5.31
CA SER A 417 21.19 2.78 -6.26
C SER A 417 19.95 2.43 -7.09
N LEU A 418 19.61 1.16 -7.20
CA LEU A 418 18.39 0.68 -7.86
C LEU A 418 17.15 0.76 -6.95
N LEU A 419 17.33 0.92 -5.63
CA LEU A 419 16.26 0.84 -4.66
C LEU A 419 15.62 2.22 -4.39
N PRO A 420 14.39 2.26 -3.84
CA PRO A 420 13.71 3.53 -3.60
C PRO A 420 14.46 4.44 -2.64
N VAL A 421 14.46 5.74 -2.92
CA VAL A 421 15.05 6.76 -2.03
C VAL A 421 14.29 6.93 -0.71
N SER A 422 13.07 6.41 -0.61
CA SER A 422 12.31 6.28 0.65
C SER A 422 12.98 5.32 1.63
N GLY A 423 13.87 4.46 1.13
CA GLY A 423 14.68 3.55 1.92
C GLY A 423 14.14 2.13 1.99
N VAL A 424 15.05 1.23 2.36
CA VAL A 424 14.76 -0.20 2.56
C VAL A 424 15.28 -0.65 3.92
N TYR A 425 14.67 -1.69 4.48
CA TYR A 425 15.18 -2.25 5.75
C TYR A 425 16.61 -2.73 5.61
N LYS A 426 17.47 -2.27 6.48
CA LYS A 426 18.89 -2.66 6.52
C LYS A 426 19.07 -4.19 6.61
N SER A 427 18.19 -4.87 7.35
CA SER A 427 18.17 -6.32 7.47
C SER A 427 17.73 -7.03 6.19
N ALA A 428 16.72 -6.51 5.49
CA ALA A 428 16.26 -7.05 4.22
C ALA A 428 17.35 -6.88 3.14
N PHE A 429 17.95 -5.70 3.05
CA PHE A 429 19.04 -5.43 2.13
C PHE A 429 20.25 -6.36 2.37
N LYS A 430 20.62 -6.61 3.64
CA LYS A 430 21.64 -7.60 3.99
C LYS A 430 21.32 -8.99 3.45
N MET A 431 20.07 -9.42 3.59
CA MET A 431 19.61 -10.74 3.14
C MET A 431 19.59 -10.81 1.60
N TRP A 432 19.10 -9.79 0.92
CA TRP A 432 19.00 -9.77 -0.55
C TRP A 432 20.36 -9.80 -1.27
N LEU A 433 21.41 -9.30 -0.63
CA LEU A 433 22.78 -9.31 -1.15
C LEU A 433 23.63 -10.42 -0.53
N GLU A 434 23.07 -11.29 0.32
CA GLU A 434 23.80 -12.36 1.02
C GLU A 434 25.05 -11.88 1.76
N LEU A 435 24.99 -10.64 2.31
CA LEU A 435 26.16 -10.06 2.96
C LEU A 435 26.51 -10.80 4.27
N ASP A 436 27.74 -11.24 4.42
CA ASP A 436 28.24 -11.86 5.66
C ASP A 436 28.13 -10.87 6.83
N SER A 437 28.47 -9.61 6.60
CA SER A 437 28.46 -8.56 7.61
C SER A 437 27.97 -7.21 7.04
N LEU A 438 27.56 -6.32 7.94
CA LEU A 438 27.20 -4.94 7.60
C LEU A 438 28.38 -3.96 7.65
N LYS A 439 29.64 -4.46 7.69
CA LYS A 439 30.83 -3.61 7.83
C LYS A 439 30.92 -2.56 6.73
N ASN A 440 30.82 -2.98 5.46
CA ASN A 440 30.94 -2.08 4.31
C ASN A 440 29.73 -1.12 4.21
N VAL A 441 28.52 -1.59 4.58
CA VAL A 441 27.34 -0.71 4.69
C VAL A 441 27.57 0.37 5.74
N ASN A 442 28.05 0.01 6.93
CA ASN A 442 28.35 0.97 8.01
C ASN A 442 29.50 1.92 7.64
N GLU A 443 30.45 1.50 6.84
CA GLU A 443 31.50 2.34 6.30
C GLU A 443 30.93 3.39 5.32
N LEU A 444 30.07 2.99 4.41
CA LEU A 444 29.35 3.91 3.50
C LEU A 444 28.44 4.89 4.25
N ILE A 445 27.83 4.46 5.37
CA ILE A 445 27.10 5.38 6.26
C ILE A 445 28.06 6.39 6.89
N ARG A 446 29.24 5.97 7.35
CA ARG A 446 30.25 6.85 7.94
C ARG A 446 30.78 7.88 6.93
N TYR A 447 30.87 7.52 5.66
CA TYR A 447 31.24 8.46 4.58
C TYR A 447 30.09 9.41 4.19
N GLY A 448 28.90 9.23 4.75
CA GLY A 448 27.71 10.03 4.40
C GLY A 448 27.13 9.73 3.02
N ILE A 449 27.56 8.63 2.38
CA ILE A 449 27.04 8.16 1.10
C ILE A 449 25.66 7.51 1.32
N ILE A 450 25.56 6.65 2.34
CA ILE A 450 24.29 6.04 2.76
C ILE A 450 23.74 6.81 3.96
N SER A 451 22.48 7.18 3.90
CA SER A 451 21.73 7.69 5.05
C SER A 451 21.06 6.54 5.79
N GLU A 452 21.15 6.53 7.12
CA GLU A 452 20.49 5.56 7.99
C GLU A 452 19.42 6.26 8.82
N ASP A 453 18.22 5.73 8.77
CA ASP A 453 17.15 6.07 9.71
C ASP A 453 17.11 5.01 10.82
N THR A 454 17.61 5.39 11.99
CA THR A 454 17.70 4.49 13.16
C THR A 454 16.35 4.15 13.77
N GLU A 455 15.35 5.05 13.63
CA GLU A 455 14.00 4.84 14.14
C GLU A 455 13.26 3.78 13.31
N ASN A 456 13.33 3.90 11.99
CA ASN A 456 12.69 2.96 11.07
C ASN A 456 13.60 1.79 10.68
N LYS A 457 14.86 1.78 11.10
CA LYS A 457 15.87 0.77 10.74
C LYS A 457 16.07 0.61 9.23
N THR A 458 15.94 1.71 8.49
CA THR A 458 16.08 1.76 7.04
C THR A 458 17.39 2.43 6.63
N ILE A 459 17.82 2.10 5.42
CA ILE A 459 18.93 2.73 4.72
C ILE A 459 18.46 3.23 3.37
N ALA A 460 18.99 4.37 2.92
CA ALA A 460 18.66 4.99 1.66
C ALA A 460 19.83 5.78 1.08
N LEU A 461 19.77 6.08 -0.21
CA LEU A 461 20.61 7.11 -0.83
C LEU A 461 19.84 8.42 -0.94
N HIS A 462 20.53 9.53 -0.71
CA HIS A 462 19.96 10.81 -1.08
C HIS A 462 19.77 10.87 -2.62
N PRO A 463 18.67 11.46 -3.18
CA PRO A 463 18.40 11.42 -4.62
C PRO A 463 19.58 11.84 -5.49
N LEU A 464 20.33 12.86 -5.09
CA LEU A 464 21.54 13.30 -5.81
C LEU A 464 22.69 12.29 -5.77
N ILE A 465 22.85 11.62 -4.62
CA ILE A 465 23.87 10.56 -4.47
C ILE A 465 23.44 9.33 -5.28
N GLN A 466 22.16 9.01 -5.33
CA GLN A 466 21.62 7.92 -6.16
C GLN A 466 21.91 8.16 -7.64
N GLU A 467 21.69 9.38 -8.14
CA GLU A 467 21.98 9.75 -9.52
C GLU A 467 23.47 9.58 -9.85
N VAL A 468 24.35 10.05 -8.98
CA VAL A 468 25.81 9.85 -9.13
C VAL A 468 26.18 8.36 -9.05
N ALA A 469 25.60 7.62 -8.11
CA ALA A 469 25.86 6.20 -7.95
C ALA A 469 25.46 5.39 -9.18
N ILE A 470 24.28 5.65 -9.76
CA ILE A 470 23.84 5.00 -11.01
C ILE A 470 24.83 5.28 -12.14
N ALA A 471 25.26 6.56 -12.30
CA ALA A 471 26.17 6.95 -13.35
C ALA A 471 27.58 6.34 -13.20
N GLU A 472 28.09 6.22 -11.97
CA GLU A 472 29.44 5.73 -11.71
C GLU A 472 29.51 4.17 -11.60
N THR A 473 28.46 3.52 -11.11
CA THR A 473 28.48 2.07 -10.87
C THR A 473 27.82 1.26 -11.99
N ILE A 474 27.06 1.93 -12.86
CA ILE A 474 26.41 1.34 -14.05
C ILE A 474 25.69 0.03 -13.69
N PRO A 475 24.54 0.08 -12.96
CA PRO A 475 23.91 -1.12 -12.43
C PRO A 475 23.29 -1.97 -13.54
N THR A 476 23.92 -3.10 -13.86
CA THR A 476 23.46 -4.05 -14.88
C THR A 476 22.69 -5.21 -14.24
N VAL A 477 21.93 -5.95 -15.07
CA VAL A 477 21.22 -7.15 -14.63
C VAL A 477 22.21 -8.21 -14.14
N SER A 478 23.33 -8.36 -14.82
CA SER A 478 24.38 -9.34 -14.45
C SER A 478 25.07 -8.99 -13.14
N ASP A 479 25.41 -7.71 -12.93
CA ASP A 479 26.08 -7.26 -11.71
C ASP A 479 25.15 -7.30 -10.48
N CYS A 480 23.84 -7.10 -10.68
CA CYS A 480 22.87 -7.06 -9.60
C CYS A 480 22.12 -8.40 -9.43
N HIS A 481 22.58 -9.49 -10.05
CA HIS A 481 21.86 -10.76 -10.12
C HIS A 481 21.52 -11.38 -8.76
N VAL A 482 22.36 -11.22 -7.73
CA VAL A 482 22.08 -11.77 -6.38
C VAL A 482 20.83 -11.16 -5.79
N MET A 483 20.75 -9.82 -5.78
CA MET A 483 19.56 -9.11 -5.31
C MET A 483 18.32 -9.44 -6.16
N LEU A 484 18.49 -9.46 -7.49
CA LEU A 484 17.39 -9.78 -8.40
C LEU A 484 16.85 -11.19 -8.17
N ASN A 485 17.72 -12.18 -7.94
CA ASN A 485 17.30 -13.56 -7.63
C ASN A 485 16.47 -13.64 -6.35
N HIS A 486 16.89 -12.96 -5.28
CA HIS A 486 16.10 -12.93 -4.04
C HIS A 486 14.72 -12.29 -4.25
N LEU A 487 14.65 -11.17 -4.96
CA LEU A 487 13.38 -10.52 -5.27
C LEU A 487 12.52 -11.38 -6.21
N HIS A 488 13.14 -12.09 -7.15
CA HIS A 488 12.46 -13.05 -8.03
C HIS A 488 11.82 -14.20 -7.25
N LEU A 489 12.55 -14.78 -6.30
CA LEU A 489 12.02 -15.81 -5.41
C LEU A 489 10.81 -15.30 -4.58
N ILE A 490 10.85 -14.04 -4.15
CA ILE A 490 9.70 -13.43 -3.45
C ILE A 490 8.48 -13.34 -4.39
N CYS A 491 8.67 -12.96 -5.65
CA CYS A 491 7.59 -12.94 -6.63
C CYS A 491 7.00 -14.35 -6.86
N LEU A 492 7.86 -15.36 -7.03
CA LEU A 492 7.44 -16.74 -7.25
C LEU A 492 6.75 -17.38 -6.04
N ALA A 493 7.16 -17.04 -4.83
CA ALA A 493 6.52 -17.51 -3.59
C ALA A 493 5.13 -16.90 -3.37
N HIS A 494 4.62 -16.09 -4.32
CA HIS A 494 3.35 -15.37 -4.23
C HIS A 494 3.15 -14.59 -2.91
N GLY A 495 4.25 -14.21 -2.29
CA GLY A 495 4.24 -13.38 -1.08
C GLY A 495 3.62 -14.02 0.15
N LEU A 496 3.56 -15.36 0.24
CA LEU A 496 2.98 -16.08 1.38
C LEU A 496 3.59 -15.67 2.72
N ASP A 497 4.87 -15.24 2.73
CA ASP A 497 5.59 -14.78 3.92
C ASP A 497 6.00 -13.28 3.88
N VAL A 498 5.56 -12.52 2.89
CA VAL A 498 5.95 -11.11 2.77
C VAL A 498 5.10 -10.26 3.70
N LYS A 499 5.64 -9.91 4.85
CA LYS A 499 4.97 -9.04 5.84
C LYS A 499 4.63 -7.63 5.31
N ARG A 500 5.20 -7.22 4.17
CA ARG A 500 5.01 -5.88 3.56
C ARG A 500 5.16 -5.93 2.03
N PRO A 501 4.14 -6.39 1.31
CA PRO A 501 4.19 -6.52 -0.15
C PRO A 501 4.45 -5.17 -0.85
N VAL A 502 3.92 -4.08 -0.31
CA VAL A 502 4.06 -2.73 -0.89
C VAL A 502 5.52 -2.29 -0.98
N THR A 503 6.33 -2.53 0.06
CA THR A 503 7.76 -2.16 0.03
C THR A 503 8.53 -2.93 -1.05
N VAL A 504 8.22 -4.22 -1.24
CA VAL A 504 8.83 -5.04 -2.30
C VAL A 504 8.39 -4.54 -3.67
N MET A 505 7.12 -4.22 -3.85
CA MET A 505 6.59 -3.64 -5.10
C MET A 505 7.30 -2.34 -5.46
N GLU A 506 7.53 -1.44 -4.51
CA GLU A 506 8.28 -0.19 -4.75
C GLU A 506 9.73 -0.47 -5.16
N CYS A 507 10.39 -1.43 -4.54
CA CYS A 507 11.73 -1.85 -4.95
C CYS A 507 11.74 -2.35 -6.39
N LEU A 508 10.79 -3.22 -6.76
CA LEU A 508 10.66 -3.75 -8.12
C LEU A 508 10.40 -2.64 -9.16
N LYS A 509 9.52 -1.69 -8.82
CA LYS A 509 9.25 -0.50 -9.67
C LYS A 509 10.50 0.36 -9.86
N SER A 510 11.26 0.59 -8.79
CA SER A 510 12.49 1.39 -8.83
C SER A 510 13.59 0.70 -9.65
N ILE A 511 13.79 -0.59 -9.45
CA ILE A 511 14.74 -1.40 -10.23
C ILE A 511 14.40 -1.31 -11.72
N ASN A 512 13.14 -1.50 -12.08
CA ASN A 512 12.69 -1.48 -13.47
C ASN A 512 12.95 -0.15 -14.19
N ARG A 513 13.00 0.96 -13.45
CA ARG A 513 13.30 2.29 -14.00
C ARG A 513 14.79 2.52 -14.28
N HIS A 514 15.67 1.94 -13.48
CA HIS A 514 17.10 2.32 -13.44
C HIS A 514 18.06 1.25 -13.94
N ILE A 515 17.66 -0.01 -14.00
CA ILE A 515 18.54 -1.11 -14.36
C ILE A 515 18.92 -1.12 -15.84
N ILE A 516 20.18 -1.45 -16.14
CA ILE A 516 20.72 -1.57 -17.48
C ILE A 516 20.64 -3.03 -17.95
N LEU A 517 20.10 -3.23 -19.15
CA LEU A 517 19.74 -4.52 -19.70
C LEU A 517 20.91 -5.15 -20.48
N ASP A 518 21.83 -5.79 -19.78
CA ASP A 518 22.91 -6.61 -20.36
C ASP A 518 22.52 -8.08 -20.49
N ASN A 519 21.75 -8.65 -19.58
CA ASN A 519 21.18 -10.00 -19.63
C ASN A 519 19.66 -9.95 -19.85
N ARG A 520 19.25 -9.79 -21.10
CA ARG A 520 17.84 -9.59 -21.48
C ARG A 520 16.97 -10.82 -21.27
N ALA A 521 17.52 -12.02 -21.47
CA ALA A 521 16.78 -13.26 -21.34
C ALA A 521 16.35 -13.52 -19.90
N TYR A 522 17.27 -13.39 -18.94
CA TYR A 522 16.96 -13.48 -17.53
C TYR A 522 15.99 -12.38 -17.09
N TYR A 523 16.22 -11.16 -17.56
CA TYR A 523 15.35 -10.03 -17.17
C TYR A 523 13.93 -10.15 -17.74
N LEU A 524 13.77 -10.71 -18.93
CA LEU A 524 12.46 -11.03 -19.50
C LEU A 524 11.69 -12.01 -18.60
N LEU A 525 12.36 -13.09 -18.18
CA LEU A 525 11.76 -14.07 -17.24
C LEU A 525 11.36 -13.39 -15.93
N PHE A 526 12.26 -12.59 -15.36
CA PHE A 526 12.00 -11.84 -14.13
C PHE A 526 10.75 -10.93 -14.26
N LEU A 527 10.62 -10.18 -15.36
CA LEU A 527 9.46 -9.33 -15.60
C LEU A 527 8.16 -10.13 -15.77
N GLN A 528 8.23 -11.29 -16.44
CA GLN A 528 7.07 -12.16 -16.64
C GLN A 528 6.56 -12.74 -15.30
N ASP A 529 7.48 -13.11 -14.41
CA ASP A 529 7.12 -13.65 -13.09
C ASP A 529 6.72 -12.53 -12.09
N MET A 530 7.08 -11.28 -12.35
CA MET A 530 6.55 -10.12 -11.62
C MET A 530 5.06 -9.88 -11.90
N TYR A 531 4.56 -10.17 -13.08
CA TYR A 531 3.19 -9.85 -13.45
C TYR A 531 2.15 -10.48 -12.50
N PRO A 532 2.16 -11.81 -12.22
CA PRO A 532 1.22 -12.41 -11.27
C PRO A 532 1.34 -11.86 -9.86
N TYR A 533 2.55 -11.43 -9.45
CA TYR A 533 2.77 -10.81 -8.14
C TYR A 533 2.05 -9.46 -8.04
N PHE A 534 2.17 -8.59 -9.05
CA PHE A 534 1.47 -7.31 -9.08
C PHE A 534 -0.04 -7.45 -9.31
N ASP A 535 -0.46 -8.43 -10.11
CA ASP A 535 -1.88 -8.72 -10.35
C ASP A 535 -2.61 -9.15 -9.07
N LYS A 536 -1.96 -9.97 -8.24
CA LYS A 536 -2.48 -10.38 -6.93
C LYS A 536 -2.79 -9.19 -6.02
N TYR A 537 -1.99 -8.13 -6.07
CA TYR A 537 -2.17 -6.91 -5.29
C TYR A 537 -2.94 -5.81 -6.03
N LEU A 538 -3.48 -6.12 -7.23
CA LEU A 538 -4.35 -5.28 -8.03
C LEU A 538 -3.77 -3.89 -8.39
N ASP A 539 -2.45 -3.77 -8.57
CA ASP A 539 -1.80 -2.55 -9.08
C ASP A 539 -1.97 -2.44 -10.60
N THR A 540 -3.20 -2.17 -11.03
CA THR A 540 -3.61 -2.19 -12.44
C THR A 540 -2.86 -1.21 -13.33
N ASP A 541 -2.45 -0.06 -12.79
CA ASP A 541 -1.70 0.95 -13.54
C ASP A 541 -0.29 0.48 -13.86
N TYR A 542 0.39 -0.07 -12.85
CA TYR A 542 1.73 -0.59 -13.06
C TYR A 542 1.76 -1.86 -13.92
N LEU A 543 0.70 -2.68 -13.88
CA LEU A 543 0.59 -3.83 -14.79
C LEU A 543 0.64 -3.40 -16.25
N SER A 544 0.05 -2.26 -16.62
CA SER A 544 0.13 -1.72 -17.97
C SER A 544 1.58 -1.33 -18.34
N GLU A 545 2.28 -0.63 -17.44
CA GLU A 545 3.69 -0.25 -17.61
C GLU A 545 4.59 -1.50 -17.71
N LEU A 546 4.32 -2.51 -16.86
CA LEU A 546 5.07 -3.77 -16.86
C LEU A 546 4.92 -4.54 -18.18
N VAL A 547 3.72 -4.60 -18.72
CA VAL A 547 3.46 -5.24 -20.04
C VAL A 547 4.16 -4.49 -21.16
N GLU A 548 4.17 -3.16 -21.14
CA GLU A 548 4.93 -2.35 -22.10
C GLU A 548 6.44 -2.61 -21.97
N ARG A 549 6.95 -2.76 -20.76
CA ARG A 549 8.36 -3.08 -20.49
C ARG A 549 8.73 -4.47 -20.97
N ILE A 550 7.88 -5.48 -20.74
CA ILE A 550 8.05 -6.84 -21.29
C ILE A 550 8.16 -6.79 -22.83
N GLU A 551 7.23 -6.10 -23.48
CA GLU A 551 7.24 -5.94 -24.93
C GLU A 551 8.49 -5.22 -25.43
N TYR A 552 8.93 -4.17 -24.73
CA TYR A 552 10.16 -3.45 -25.04
C TYR A 552 11.40 -4.36 -24.98
N VAL A 553 11.55 -5.18 -23.93
CA VAL A 553 12.68 -6.11 -23.79
C VAL A 553 12.64 -7.16 -24.90
N MET A 554 11.46 -7.70 -25.22
CA MET A 554 11.28 -8.63 -26.32
C MET A 554 11.68 -8.02 -27.69
N ASN A 555 11.33 -6.76 -27.93
CA ASN A 555 11.72 -6.07 -29.15
C ASN A 555 13.25 -5.88 -29.25
N LEU A 556 13.91 -5.53 -28.15
CA LEU A 556 15.37 -5.43 -28.09
C LEU A 556 16.07 -6.77 -28.38
N MET A 557 15.48 -7.90 -27.94
CA MET A 557 16.00 -9.24 -28.24
C MET A 557 15.83 -9.60 -29.73
N ASN A 558 14.69 -9.25 -30.33
CA ASN A 558 14.45 -9.48 -31.78
C ASN A 558 15.39 -8.69 -32.69
N ASP A 559 15.71 -7.44 -32.33
CA ASP A 559 16.60 -6.58 -33.12
C ASP A 559 18.06 -7.02 -33.06
N SER A 560 18.49 -7.55 -31.90
CA SER A 560 19.83 -8.12 -31.74
C SER A 560 20.02 -9.41 -32.54
N GLY A 561 18.98 -10.24 -32.69
CA GLY A 561 19.02 -11.48 -33.49
C GLY A 561 19.16 -11.26 -35.01
N LYS A 562 18.97 -10.04 -35.51
CA LYS A 562 19.18 -9.73 -36.93
C LYS A 562 20.62 -9.36 -37.30
N SER A 563 21.48 -9.11 -36.28
CA SER A 563 22.88 -8.70 -36.49
C SER A 563 23.91 -9.85 -36.40
N ASP A 564 23.55 -11.04 -35.88
CA ASP A 564 24.48 -12.14 -35.60
C ASP A 564 24.11 -13.47 -36.29
N GLU A 565 24.06 -13.50 -37.64
CA GLU A 565 24.02 -14.77 -38.41
C GLU A 565 25.41 -15.45 -38.55
N THR A 566 26.42 -15.04 -37.80
CA THR A 566 27.78 -15.61 -37.87
C THR A 566 28.37 -15.96 -36.49
N SER A 567 27.81 -16.94 -35.77
CA SER A 567 28.61 -17.67 -34.81
C SER A 567 28.11 -19.09 -34.58
N LYS A 568 29.04 -20.02 -34.76
CA LYS A 568 28.93 -21.47 -34.81
C LYS A 568 28.61 -22.10 -33.45
N SER A 569 27.86 -23.22 -33.54
CA SER A 569 27.60 -24.22 -32.52
C SER A 569 28.82 -24.63 -31.68
N TYR A 570 28.64 -24.75 -30.35
CA TYR A 570 29.47 -25.57 -29.47
C TYR A 570 28.61 -26.47 -28.55
N ASN A 571 29.11 -27.64 -28.29
CA ASN A 571 28.48 -28.82 -27.71
C ASN A 571 28.12 -28.64 -26.20
N SER A 572 27.02 -29.28 -25.80
CA SER A 572 26.55 -29.44 -24.43
C SER A 572 27.38 -30.40 -23.60
N ASP A 573 27.77 -30.05 -22.38
CA ASP A 573 28.18 -30.96 -21.32
C ASP A 573 27.08 -31.07 -20.23
N LYS A 574 26.95 -32.32 -19.74
CA LYS A 574 25.91 -32.76 -18.84
C LYS A 574 26.24 -32.43 -17.37
N SER A 575 25.72 -31.39 -16.82
CA SER A 575 25.53 -31.25 -15.37
C SER A 575 24.32 -30.36 -15.11
N GLY A 576 23.35 -30.87 -14.35
CA GLY A 576 21.99 -30.35 -14.24
C GLY A 576 21.82 -29.09 -13.32
N THR A 577 22.58 -28.05 -13.58
CA THR A 577 22.31 -26.68 -13.15
C THR A 577 22.20 -25.82 -14.41
N PRO A 578 21.21 -24.91 -14.53
CA PRO A 578 21.14 -24.04 -15.70
C PRO A 578 22.36 -23.12 -15.69
N ASP A 579 23.22 -23.30 -16.68
CA ASP A 579 24.39 -22.45 -16.90
C ASP A 579 23.92 -21.08 -17.39
N ILE A 580 24.04 -20.06 -16.55
CA ILE A 580 23.58 -18.68 -16.75
C ILE A 580 24.36 -17.95 -17.87
N THR A 581 25.32 -18.62 -18.49
CA THR A 581 26.30 -18.03 -19.44
C THR A 581 25.95 -18.18 -20.92
N GLN A 582 24.83 -18.80 -21.31
CA GLN A 582 24.43 -18.87 -22.73
C GLN A 582 23.22 -17.96 -22.98
N GLU A 583 23.46 -16.75 -23.50
CA GLU A 583 22.45 -15.89 -24.12
C GLU A 583 21.78 -16.59 -25.31
N THR A 584 20.66 -17.25 -25.06
CA THR A 584 19.74 -17.57 -26.15
C THR A 584 18.87 -16.34 -26.38
N ASN A 585 19.30 -15.44 -27.26
CA ASN A 585 18.53 -14.24 -27.68
C ASN A 585 17.26 -14.60 -28.49
N HIS A 586 16.69 -15.79 -28.25
CA HIS A 586 15.54 -16.27 -29.00
C HIS A 586 14.28 -16.21 -28.14
N ILE A 587 13.32 -15.37 -28.57
CA ILE A 587 11.99 -15.27 -27.95
C ILE A 587 11.17 -16.51 -28.31
N SER A 588 10.79 -17.26 -27.30
CA SER A 588 10.01 -18.49 -27.45
C SER A 588 8.53 -18.20 -27.85
N ALA A 589 7.83 -19.25 -28.29
CA ALA A 589 6.39 -19.18 -28.48
C ALA A 589 5.64 -18.94 -27.16
N CYS A 590 6.16 -19.47 -26.06
CA CYS A 590 5.63 -19.25 -24.71
C CYS A 590 5.68 -17.76 -24.32
N ASP A 591 6.80 -17.08 -24.55
CA ASP A 591 6.94 -15.65 -24.22
C ASP A 591 5.95 -14.78 -25.01
N LYS A 592 5.74 -15.10 -26.29
CA LYS A 592 4.75 -14.41 -27.13
C LYS A 592 3.31 -14.68 -26.70
N ALA A 593 3.01 -15.92 -26.31
CA ALA A 593 1.69 -16.30 -25.84
C ALA A 593 1.40 -15.65 -24.48
N LEU A 594 2.37 -15.62 -23.57
CA LEU A 594 2.27 -14.99 -22.26
C LEU A 594 2.08 -13.47 -22.36
N LEU A 595 2.80 -12.79 -23.26
CA LEU A 595 2.56 -11.37 -23.54
C LEU A 595 1.12 -11.12 -24.04
N LEU A 596 0.57 -12.00 -24.87
CA LEU A 596 -0.80 -11.88 -25.34
C LEU A 596 -1.83 -12.12 -24.22
N ASP A 597 -1.53 -13.04 -23.31
CA ASP A 597 -2.32 -13.29 -22.10
C ASP A 597 -2.40 -12.03 -21.24
N TYR A 598 -1.26 -11.46 -20.84
CA TYR A 598 -1.20 -10.24 -20.03
C TYR A 598 -1.91 -9.06 -20.72
N LYS A 599 -1.70 -8.87 -22.02
CA LYS A 599 -2.43 -7.87 -22.79
C LYS A 599 -3.94 -8.11 -22.86
N ALA A 600 -4.39 -9.35 -22.74
CA ALA A 600 -5.82 -9.66 -22.70
C ALA A 600 -6.40 -9.37 -21.31
N GLN A 601 -5.67 -9.71 -20.25
CA GLN A 601 -6.08 -9.43 -18.86
C GLN A 601 -6.28 -7.92 -18.61
N LEU A 602 -5.39 -7.07 -19.14
CA LEU A 602 -5.52 -5.60 -19.04
C LEU A 602 -6.77 -5.01 -19.74
N LEU A 603 -7.49 -5.78 -20.54
CA LEU A 603 -8.72 -5.34 -21.19
C LEU A 603 -9.97 -5.56 -20.34
N PHE A 604 -9.89 -6.39 -19.27
CA PHE A 604 -11.04 -6.69 -18.40
C PHE A 604 -11.58 -5.46 -17.66
N PRO A 605 -10.77 -4.64 -17.00
CA PRO A 605 -11.23 -3.42 -16.35
C PRO A 605 -11.95 -2.46 -17.32
N ARG A 606 -11.52 -2.47 -18.61
CA ARG A 606 -12.10 -1.66 -19.68
C ARG A 606 -13.36 -2.29 -20.29
N LYS A 607 -13.75 -3.49 -19.86
CA LYS A 607 -14.86 -4.30 -20.41
C LYS A 607 -14.73 -4.62 -21.90
N GLU A 608 -13.50 -4.64 -22.41
CA GLU A 608 -13.20 -4.94 -23.85
C GLU A 608 -13.05 -6.45 -24.07
N TYR A 609 -14.04 -7.24 -23.69
CA TYR A 609 -13.98 -8.71 -23.70
C TYR A 609 -13.78 -9.31 -25.11
N ASP A 610 -14.35 -8.72 -26.16
CA ASP A 610 -14.14 -9.18 -27.55
C ASP A 610 -12.67 -9.09 -27.98
N ASN A 611 -11.99 -8.04 -27.58
CA ASN A 611 -10.56 -7.86 -27.86
C ASN A 611 -9.71 -8.82 -27.02
N ALA A 612 -10.08 -9.06 -25.76
CA ALA A 612 -9.43 -10.06 -24.90
C ALA A 612 -9.55 -11.47 -25.49
N ILE A 613 -10.76 -11.90 -25.89
CA ILE A 613 -11.03 -13.20 -26.53
C ILE A 613 -10.16 -13.38 -27.77
N LYS A 614 -10.05 -12.36 -28.63
CA LYS A 614 -9.18 -12.43 -29.82
C LYS A 614 -7.71 -12.68 -29.48
N LYS A 615 -7.22 -12.04 -28.39
CA LYS A 615 -5.84 -12.22 -27.94
C LYS A 615 -5.63 -13.61 -27.34
N TYR A 616 -6.54 -14.10 -26.50
CA TYR A 616 -6.47 -15.46 -25.95
C TYR A 616 -6.48 -16.53 -27.06
N LYS A 617 -7.38 -16.44 -28.02
CA LYS A 617 -7.41 -17.36 -29.16
C LYS A 617 -6.11 -17.36 -29.94
N LYS A 618 -5.49 -16.18 -30.13
CA LYS A 618 -4.18 -16.08 -30.77
C LYS A 618 -3.08 -16.73 -29.94
N ALA A 619 -3.09 -16.53 -28.64
CA ALA A 619 -2.12 -17.14 -27.70
C ALA A 619 -2.27 -18.68 -27.69
N ILE A 620 -3.50 -19.19 -27.59
CA ILE A 620 -3.80 -20.63 -27.64
C ILE A 620 -3.28 -21.25 -28.95
N ALA A 621 -3.58 -20.65 -30.11
CA ALA A 621 -3.10 -21.13 -31.39
C ALA A 621 -1.56 -21.18 -31.49
N LEU A 622 -0.84 -20.23 -30.88
CA LEU A 622 0.61 -20.25 -30.78
C LEU A 622 1.10 -21.45 -29.94
N MET A 623 0.47 -21.69 -28.79
CA MET A 623 0.86 -22.79 -27.88
C MET A 623 0.52 -24.16 -28.46
N GLU A 624 -0.66 -24.34 -29.07
CA GLU A 624 -1.03 -25.58 -29.76
C GLU A 624 -0.07 -25.91 -30.91
N ASN A 625 0.35 -24.87 -31.68
CA ASN A 625 1.33 -25.06 -32.75
C ASN A 625 2.72 -25.44 -32.18
N TYR A 626 3.12 -24.80 -31.07
CA TYR A 626 4.36 -25.11 -30.36
C TYR A 626 4.38 -26.59 -29.90
N HIS A 627 3.31 -27.08 -29.30
CA HIS A 627 3.21 -28.46 -28.81
C HIS A 627 3.15 -29.52 -29.92
N LYS A 628 2.76 -29.13 -31.16
CA LYS A 628 2.87 -30.05 -32.33
C LYS A 628 4.31 -30.28 -32.79
N THR A 629 5.17 -29.30 -32.55
CA THR A 629 6.57 -29.33 -33.06
C THR A 629 7.61 -29.55 -32.00
N ASN A 630 7.27 -29.39 -30.72
CA ASN A 630 8.18 -29.48 -29.59
C ASN A 630 7.57 -30.34 -28.48
N THR A 631 8.45 -30.96 -27.67
CA THR A 631 8.01 -31.63 -26.44
C THR A 631 7.52 -30.58 -25.45
N ALA A 632 6.30 -30.76 -24.92
CA ALA A 632 5.78 -29.87 -23.89
C ALA A 632 6.60 -29.99 -22.60
N ASP A 633 6.85 -28.84 -21.97
CA ASP A 633 7.42 -28.74 -20.62
C ASP A 633 6.35 -28.19 -19.64
N ALA A 634 6.69 -28.18 -18.35
CA ALA A 634 5.77 -27.72 -17.30
C ALA A 634 5.26 -26.30 -17.53
N ARG A 635 6.11 -25.38 -17.99
CA ARG A 635 5.75 -23.97 -18.24
C ARG A 635 4.76 -23.83 -19.40
N SER A 636 5.04 -24.48 -20.52
CA SER A 636 4.19 -24.43 -21.72
C SER A 636 2.84 -25.13 -21.49
N ALA A 637 2.82 -26.22 -20.74
CA ALA A 637 1.61 -26.94 -20.38
C ALA A 637 0.71 -26.14 -19.45
N ASN A 638 1.27 -25.53 -18.40
CA ASN A 638 0.55 -24.63 -17.50
C ASN A 638 -0.02 -23.43 -18.27
N LEU A 639 0.77 -22.81 -19.12
CA LEU A 639 0.33 -21.65 -19.88
C LEU A 639 -0.87 -22.00 -20.79
N LEU A 640 -0.83 -23.12 -21.52
CA LEU A 640 -1.95 -23.52 -22.38
C LEU A 640 -3.23 -23.75 -21.59
N SER A 641 -3.15 -24.45 -20.46
CA SER A 641 -4.31 -24.64 -19.56
C SER A 641 -4.85 -23.30 -19.02
N ASN A 642 -3.98 -22.42 -18.56
CA ASN A 642 -4.38 -21.10 -18.03
C ASN A 642 -5.02 -20.23 -19.11
N LEU A 643 -4.54 -20.26 -20.36
CA LEU A 643 -5.12 -19.53 -21.47
C LEU A 643 -6.57 -19.96 -21.77
N HIS A 644 -6.86 -21.26 -21.75
CA HIS A 644 -8.23 -21.74 -21.91
C HIS A 644 -9.12 -21.32 -20.73
N ASN A 645 -8.61 -21.36 -19.51
CA ASN A 645 -9.32 -20.90 -18.33
C ASN A 645 -9.62 -19.38 -18.39
N ASN A 646 -8.65 -18.56 -18.77
CA ASN A 646 -8.83 -17.11 -18.92
C ASN A 646 -9.80 -16.78 -20.06
N LEU A 647 -9.76 -17.56 -21.18
CA LEU A 647 -10.72 -17.43 -22.27
C LEU A 647 -12.14 -17.78 -21.81
N SER A 648 -12.30 -18.83 -20.99
CA SER A 648 -13.57 -19.19 -20.35
C SER A 648 -14.12 -18.01 -19.53
N THR A 649 -13.28 -17.41 -18.70
CA THR A 649 -13.64 -16.22 -17.91
C THR A 649 -14.10 -15.05 -18.79
N ALA A 650 -13.41 -14.79 -19.91
CA ALA A 650 -13.80 -13.75 -20.85
C ALA A 650 -15.18 -14.02 -21.49
N TYR A 651 -15.49 -15.27 -21.83
CA TYR A 651 -16.80 -15.66 -22.32
C TYR A 651 -17.91 -15.50 -21.29
N LEU A 652 -17.62 -15.80 -20.00
CA LEU A 652 -18.57 -15.57 -18.92
C LEU A 652 -18.98 -14.11 -18.79
N PHE A 653 -18.01 -13.19 -18.80
CA PHE A 653 -18.30 -11.76 -18.75
C PHE A 653 -19.13 -11.29 -19.97
N GLN A 654 -19.06 -12.02 -21.09
CA GLN A 654 -19.97 -11.82 -22.24
C GLN A 654 -21.30 -12.56 -22.14
N LYS A 655 -21.54 -13.31 -21.06
CA LYS A 655 -22.73 -14.17 -20.86
C LYS A 655 -22.85 -15.28 -21.92
N LYS A 656 -21.73 -15.73 -22.49
CA LYS A 656 -21.63 -16.86 -23.41
C LYS A 656 -21.27 -18.13 -22.64
N LEU A 657 -22.28 -18.71 -21.98
CA LEU A 657 -22.06 -19.79 -20.99
C LEU A 657 -21.60 -21.09 -21.62
N GLU A 658 -22.17 -21.49 -22.77
CA GLU A 658 -21.80 -22.73 -23.47
C GLU A 658 -20.33 -22.71 -23.90
N GLU A 659 -19.88 -21.58 -24.48
CA GLU A 659 -18.49 -21.39 -24.86
C GLU A 659 -17.57 -21.38 -23.63
N ALA A 660 -17.99 -20.72 -22.54
CA ALA A 660 -17.21 -20.67 -21.31
C ALA A 660 -16.99 -22.06 -20.71
N VAL A 661 -18.06 -22.87 -20.59
CA VAL A 661 -17.98 -24.26 -20.07
C VAL A 661 -17.15 -25.14 -21.02
N SER A 662 -17.26 -24.97 -22.33
CA SER A 662 -16.44 -25.70 -23.32
C SER A 662 -14.94 -25.43 -23.15
N GLU A 663 -14.55 -24.18 -22.99
CA GLU A 663 -13.16 -23.80 -22.79
C GLU A 663 -12.62 -24.30 -21.44
N LEU A 664 -13.45 -24.26 -20.40
CA LEU A 664 -13.09 -24.78 -19.09
C LEU A 664 -12.83 -26.29 -19.11
N LYS A 665 -13.72 -27.07 -19.77
CA LYS A 665 -13.51 -28.51 -19.98
C LYS A 665 -12.23 -28.79 -20.75
N THR A 666 -11.90 -27.92 -21.74
CA THR A 666 -10.63 -28.02 -22.49
C THR A 666 -9.42 -27.74 -21.59
N ALA A 667 -9.47 -26.66 -20.80
CA ALA A 667 -8.41 -26.32 -19.82
C ALA A 667 -8.12 -27.50 -18.90
N PHE A 668 -9.18 -28.12 -18.37
CA PHE A 668 -9.07 -29.28 -17.49
C PHE A 668 -8.50 -30.52 -18.23
N THR A 669 -8.95 -30.79 -19.45
CA THR A 669 -8.45 -31.92 -20.24
C THR A 669 -6.97 -31.77 -20.55
N VAL A 670 -6.53 -30.59 -20.96
CA VAL A 670 -5.12 -30.24 -21.17
C VAL A 670 -4.32 -30.50 -19.90
N ARG A 671 -4.82 -30.03 -18.76
CA ARG A 671 -4.10 -30.17 -17.48
C ARG A 671 -3.99 -31.63 -17.04
N ARG A 672 -5.08 -32.40 -17.16
CA ARG A 672 -5.09 -33.84 -16.84
C ARG A 672 -4.10 -34.61 -17.72
N GLU A 673 -4.03 -34.31 -18.99
CA GLU A 673 -3.06 -34.92 -19.93
C GLU A 673 -1.63 -34.68 -19.46
N TYR A 674 -1.27 -33.41 -19.18
CA TYR A 674 0.10 -33.07 -18.75
C TYR A 674 0.41 -33.52 -17.31
N ALA A 675 -0.58 -33.58 -16.43
CA ALA A 675 -0.41 -34.16 -15.10
C ALA A 675 -0.12 -35.67 -15.16
N SER A 676 -0.77 -36.40 -16.10
CA SER A 676 -0.49 -37.83 -16.32
C SER A 676 0.94 -38.09 -16.82
N LEU A 677 1.57 -37.07 -17.44
CA LEU A 677 2.98 -37.06 -17.85
C LEU A 677 3.94 -36.59 -16.75
N GLY A 678 3.44 -36.25 -15.56
CA GLY A 678 4.23 -35.75 -14.43
C GLY A 678 4.83 -34.36 -14.64
N LEU A 679 4.27 -33.56 -15.56
CA LEU A 679 4.77 -32.21 -15.89
C LEU A 679 4.17 -31.12 -15.01
N ILE A 680 2.94 -31.31 -14.51
CA ILE A 680 2.21 -30.32 -13.70
C ILE A 680 1.38 -31.01 -12.61
N GLU A 681 1.02 -30.28 -11.56
CA GLU A 681 0.12 -30.77 -10.51
C GLU A 681 -1.35 -30.53 -10.87
N ASN A 682 -2.23 -31.46 -10.43
CA ASN A 682 -3.66 -31.44 -10.77
C ASN A 682 -4.48 -30.39 -9.97
N ASN A 683 -3.97 -29.98 -8.80
CA ASN A 683 -4.79 -29.26 -7.80
C ASN A 683 -5.26 -27.86 -8.20
N ASP A 684 -4.44 -27.07 -8.90
CA ASP A 684 -4.76 -25.66 -9.16
C ASP A 684 -5.97 -25.45 -10.09
N THR A 685 -6.20 -26.38 -11.03
CA THR A 685 -7.31 -26.22 -12.00
C THR A 685 -8.66 -26.41 -11.35
N LEU A 686 -8.75 -27.30 -10.40
CA LEU A 686 -9.99 -27.56 -9.69
C LEU A 686 -10.42 -26.35 -8.85
N GLN A 687 -9.45 -25.71 -8.15
CA GLN A 687 -9.69 -24.48 -7.40
C GLN A 687 -10.09 -23.31 -8.30
N GLN A 688 -9.44 -23.16 -9.46
CA GLN A 688 -9.82 -22.13 -10.44
C GLN A 688 -11.24 -22.40 -10.98
N THR A 689 -11.59 -23.65 -11.22
CA THR A 689 -12.93 -24.04 -11.68
C THR A 689 -14.00 -23.79 -10.61
N LEU A 690 -13.71 -24.06 -9.34
CA LEU A 690 -14.58 -23.75 -8.22
C LEU A 690 -14.71 -22.24 -7.97
N SER A 691 -13.66 -21.46 -8.18
CA SER A 691 -13.72 -19.99 -8.14
C SER A 691 -14.67 -19.44 -9.22
N LEU A 692 -14.70 -20.08 -10.40
CA LEU A 692 -15.64 -19.75 -11.45
C LEU A 692 -17.07 -20.10 -11.05
N ALA A 693 -17.31 -21.26 -10.44
CA ALA A 693 -18.61 -21.62 -9.89
C ALA A 693 -19.09 -20.57 -8.87
N ASN A 694 -18.21 -20.10 -7.99
CA ASN A 694 -18.52 -19.02 -7.04
C ASN A 694 -18.95 -17.73 -7.76
N MET A 695 -18.20 -17.29 -8.77
CA MET A 695 -18.59 -16.11 -9.56
C MET A 695 -19.98 -16.26 -10.19
N LEU A 696 -20.32 -17.44 -10.72
CA LEU A 696 -21.63 -17.71 -11.28
C LEU A 696 -22.73 -17.66 -10.20
N VAL A 697 -22.47 -18.19 -9.01
CA VAL A 697 -23.39 -18.11 -7.86
C VAL A 697 -23.64 -16.65 -7.49
N GLN A 698 -22.60 -15.83 -7.37
CA GLN A 698 -22.71 -14.40 -7.07
C GLN A 698 -23.50 -13.64 -8.15
N ASN A 699 -23.31 -14.00 -9.42
CA ASN A 699 -24.05 -13.41 -10.55
C ASN A 699 -25.47 -13.99 -10.71
N LYS A 700 -25.92 -14.90 -9.82
CA LYS A 700 -27.23 -15.56 -9.84
C LYS A 700 -27.46 -16.48 -11.05
N GLU A 701 -26.39 -16.91 -11.72
CA GLU A 701 -26.42 -17.87 -12.84
C GLU A 701 -26.33 -19.32 -12.30
N TYR A 702 -27.35 -19.70 -11.51
CA TYR A 702 -27.31 -20.91 -10.70
C TYR A 702 -27.25 -22.22 -11.51
N ASP A 703 -27.91 -22.30 -12.68
CA ASP A 703 -27.90 -23.52 -13.50
C ASP A 703 -26.55 -23.81 -14.08
N SER A 704 -25.83 -22.75 -14.54
CA SER A 704 -24.47 -22.86 -15.04
C SER A 704 -23.47 -23.14 -13.92
N ALA A 705 -23.68 -22.56 -12.74
CA ALA A 705 -22.90 -22.91 -11.55
C ALA A 705 -23.02 -24.38 -11.20
N LEU A 706 -24.24 -24.96 -11.21
CA LEU A 706 -24.46 -26.37 -10.94
C LEU A 706 -23.79 -27.28 -11.98
N GLU A 707 -23.82 -26.92 -13.27
CA GLU A 707 -23.13 -27.69 -14.31
C GLU A 707 -21.61 -27.76 -14.10
N ILE A 708 -21.02 -26.65 -13.66
CA ILE A 708 -19.58 -26.59 -13.31
C ILE A 708 -19.30 -27.40 -12.02
N ILE A 709 -20.16 -27.29 -11.01
CA ILE A 709 -20.01 -28.02 -9.75
C ILE A 709 -20.15 -29.54 -10.01
N ASP A 710 -21.09 -29.96 -10.85
CA ASP A 710 -21.25 -31.38 -11.23
C ASP A 710 -20.01 -31.91 -11.95
N PHE A 711 -19.43 -31.10 -12.82
CA PHE A 711 -18.16 -31.43 -13.47
C PHE A 711 -16.99 -31.54 -12.48
N CYS A 712 -16.86 -30.62 -11.52
CA CYS A 712 -15.84 -30.67 -10.48
C CYS A 712 -16.03 -31.93 -9.61
N GLU A 713 -17.26 -32.24 -9.17
CA GLU A 713 -17.56 -33.39 -8.33
C GLU A 713 -17.22 -34.70 -9.03
N SER A 714 -17.62 -34.85 -10.31
CA SER A 714 -17.27 -36.05 -11.08
C SER A 714 -15.76 -36.26 -11.18
N THR A 715 -15.00 -35.18 -11.28
CA THR A 715 -13.55 -35.22 -11.33
C THR A 715 -12.94 -35.60 -9.98
N ILE A 716 -13.48 -35.05 -8.90
CA ILE A 716 -13.03 -35.33 -7.52
C ILE A 716 -13.27 -36.83 -7.20
N ASP A 717 -14.41 -37.34 -7.57
CA ASP A 717 -14.79 -38.77 -7.36
C ASP A 717 -13.82 -39.73 -8.10
N GLU A 718 -13.37 -39.33 -9.31
CA GLU A 718 -12.45 -40.17 -10.09
C GLU A 718 -11.01 -40.14 -9.57
N VAL A 719 -10.52 -39.02 -9.00
CA VAL A 719 -9.10 -38.78 -8.77
C VAL A 719 -8.71 -38.69 -7.29
N MET A 720 -9.54 -38.10 -6.44
CA MET A 720 -9.15 -37.69 -5.08
C MET A 720 -10.06 -38.25 -3.97
N GLY A 721 -11.24 -38.72 -4.29
CA GLY A 721 -12.28 -39.13 -3.31
C GLY A 721 -12.89 -37.90 -2.60
N ARG A 722 -13.93 -38.16 -1.81
CA ARG A 722 -14.82 -37.11 -1.25
C ARG A 722 -14.34 -36.47 0.05
N ASN A 723 -13.19 -36.82 0.54
CA ASN A 723 -12.67 -36.28 1.80
C ASN A 723 -11.56 -35.24 1.54
N ASN A 724 -11.91 -34.19 0.82
CA ASN A 724 -10.99 -33.08 0.51
C ASN A 724 -11.73 -31.74 0.48
N LEU A 725 -10.98 -30.63 0.54
CA LEU A 725 -11.50 -29.26 0.58
C LEU A 725 -12.40 -28.94 -0.63
N ASP A 726 -11.99 -29.36 -1.82
CA ASP A 726 -12.68 -29.05 -3.07
C ASP A 726 -14.06 -29.69 -3.12
N TYR A 727 -14.21 -30.90 -2.60
CA TYR A 727 -15.54 -31.54 -2.44
C TYR A 727 -16.40 -30.75 -1.45
N GLY A 728 -15.82 -30.33 -0.31
CA GLY A 728 -16.52 -29.45 0.65
C GLY A 728 -17.03 -28.17 0.00
N MET A 729 -16.25 -27.58 -0.89
CA MET A 729 -16.62 -26.38 -1.67
C MET A 729 -17.75 -26.67 -2.66
N CYS A 730 -17.77 -27.83 -3.33
CA CYS A 730 -18.88 -28.23 -4.20
C CYS A 730 -20.19 -28.31 -3.40
N GLU A 731 -20.15 -28.99 -2.26
CA GLU A 731 -21.32 -29.12 -1.36
C GLU A 731 -21.78 -27.75 -0.82
N PHE A 732 -20.83 -26.89 -0.43
CA PHE A 732 -21.11 -25.53 0.03
C PHE A 732 -21.87 -24.72 -1.03
N TYR A 733 -21.36 -24.65 -2.26
CA TYR A 733 -22.03 -23.90 -3.33
C TYR A 733 -23.39 -24.46 -3.72
N ARG A 734 -23.60 -25.81 -3.71
CA ARG A 734 -24.93 -26.42 -3.88
C ARG A 734 -25.87 -25.97 -2.78
N GLY A 735 -25.38 -25.94 -1.54
CA GLY A 735 -26.16 -25.51 -0.38
C GLY A 735 -26.57 -24.03 -0.49
N VAL A 736 -25.66 -23.16 -0.91
CA VAL A 736 -25.94 -21.73 -1.15
C VAL A 736 -26.93 -21.52 -2.28
N ILE A 737 -26.81 -22.24 -3.38
CA ILE A 737 -27.77 -22.20 -4.50
C ILE A 737 -29.17 -22.66 -4.04
N ALA A 738 -29.24 -23.77 -3.31
CA ALA A 738 -30.52 -24.29 -2.78
C ALA A 738 -31.16 -23.32 -1.77
N TYR A 739 -30.33 -22.66 -0.92
CA TYR A 739 -30.78 -21.62 0.00
C TYR A 739 -31.39 -20.42 -0.74
N THR A 740 -30.75 -19.94 -1.77
CA THR A 740 -31.22 -18.79 -2.56
C THR A 740 -32.48 -19.13 -3.37
N ARG A 741 -32.63 -20.40 -3.81
CA ARG A 741 -33.82 -20.92 -4.47
C ARG A 741 -34.97 -21.27 -3.50
N SER A 742 -34.82 -20.98 -2.21
CA SER A 742 -35.80 -21.27 -1.18
C SER A 742 -36.16 -22.77 -1.06
N GLN A 743 -35.15 -23.63 -1.18
CA GLN A 743 -35.23 -25.08 -1.04
C GLN A 743 -34.59 -25.54 0.29
N PRO A 744 -35.23 -25.32 1.45
CA PRO A 744 -34.57 -25.41 2.74
C PRO A 744 -34.05 -26.80 3.09
N VAL A 745 -34.73 -27.87 2.68
CA VAL A 745 -34.31 -29.27 2.95
C VAL A 745 -33.03 -29.62 2.19
N ILE A 746 -32.97 -29.22 0.93
CA ILE A 746 -31.81 -29.47 0.06
C ILE A 746 -30.63 -28.60 0.54
N ALA A 747 -30.89 -27.35 0.89
CA ALA A 747 -29.86 -26.43 1.42
C ALA A 747 -29.26 -26.97 2.73
N GLU A 748 -30.11 -27.44 3.68
CA GLU A 748 -29.64 -28.03 4.93
C GLU A 748 -28.73 -29.25 4.68
N GLN A 749 -29.14 -30.17 3.78
CA GLN A 749 -28.35 -31.35 3.47
C GLN A 749 -26.96 -31.02 2.95
N HIS A 750 -26.87 -30.15 1.93
CA HIS A 750 -25.59 -29.81 1.33
C HIS A 750 -24.71 -28.97 2.26
N LEU A 751 -25.27 -28.01 3.01
CA LEU A 751 -24.51 -27.24 3.97
C LEU A 751 -23.97 -28.07 5.13
N LEU A 752 -24.73 -29.04 5.62
CA LEU A 752 -24.25 -29.97 6.66
C LEU A 752 -23.16 -30.90 6.12
N ASN A 753 -23.29 -31.38 4.87
CA ASN A 753 -22.20 -32.14 4.24
C ASN A 753 -20.93 -31.32 4.09
N ALA A 754 -21.03 -30.07 3.64
CA ALA A 754 -19.90 -29.16 3.53
C ALA A 754 -19.22 -28.93 4.88
N ASP A 755 -20.01 -28.66 5.93
CA ASP A 755 -19.53 -28.46 7.30
C ASP A 755 -18.77 -29.67 7.82
N ALA A 756 -19.32 -30.88 7.62
CA ALA A 756 -18.68 -32.13 8.00
C ALA A 756 -17.34 -32.37 7.30
N VAL A 757 -17.27 -32.07 5.99
CA VAL A 757 -16.02 -32.18 5.21
C VAL A 757 -14.97 -31.16 5.65
N PHE A 758 -15.34 -29.89 5.84
CA PHE A 758 -14.44 -28.87 6.31
C PHE A 758 -13.86 -29.17 7.68
N HIS A 759 -14.67 -29.66 8.60
CA HIS A 759 -14.20 -30.14 9.90
C HIS A 759 -13.26 -31.36 9.82
N ALA A 760 -13.52 -32.29 8.92
CA ALA A 760 -12.70 -33.49 8.76
C ALA A 760 -11.33 -33.19 8.12
N VAL A 761 -11.29 -32.29 7.15
CA VAL A 761 -10.08 -32.00 6.36
C VAL A 761 -9.15 -30.99 7.07
N MET A 762 -9.68 -30.06 7.82
CA MET A 762 -8.89 -28.97 8.43
C MET A 762 -8.49 -29.21 9.89
N ASN A 763 -8.50 -30.48 10.35
CA ASN A 763 -8.01 -30.89 11.68
C ASN A 763 -8.23 -29.83 12.76
N GLU A 764 -9.47 -29.70 13.23
CA GLU A 764 -9.86 -29.01 14.47
C GLU A 764 -9.52 -27.50 14.56
N ASN A 765 -9.33 -26.81 13.45
CA ASN A 765 -9.28 -25.36 13.48
C ASN A 765 -10.68 -24.76 13.18
N PRO A 766 -11.47 -24.39 14.22
CA PRO A 766 -12.83 -23.85 14.04
C PRO A 766 -12.84 -22.44 13.40
N ASP A 767 -11.67 -21.79 13.31
CA ASP A 767 -11.51 -20.43 12.80
C ASP A 767 -11.29 -20.35 11.29
N ASN A 768 -11.51 -21.43 10.54
CA ASN A 768 -11.39 -21.34 9.08
C ASN A 768 -12.61 -20.61 8.47
N ASP A 769 -12.37 -19.76 7.48
CA ASP A 769 -13.38 -18.93 6.84
C ASP A 769 -14.51 -19.73 6.17
N TYR A 770 -14.22 -20.95 5.70
CA TYR A 770 -15.22 -21.82 5.08
C TYR A 770 -16.23 -22.36 6.09
N SER A 771 -15.78 -22.83 7.25
CA SER A 771 -16.67 -23.29 8.34
C SER A 771 -17.50 -22.13 8.88
N LYS A 772 -16.91 -20.92 9.03
CA LYS A 772 -17.65 -19.72 9.42
C LYS A 772 -18.73 -19.35 8.40
N SER A 773 -18.38 -19.37 7.11
CA SER A 773 -19.32 -19.06 6.04
C SER A 773 -20.46 -20.07 6.00
N THR A 774 -20.17 -21.37 6.16
CA THR A 774 -21.17 -22.43 6.22
C THR A 774 -22.09 -22.27 7.43
N ALA A 775 -21.51 -21.93 8.60
CA ALA A 775 -22.27 -21.67 9.81
C ALA A 775 -23.21 -20.46 9.67
N ARG A 776 -22.78 -19.38 8.99
CA ARG A 776 -23.65 -18.21 8.69
C ARG A 776 -24.85 -18.61 7.83
N TYR A 777 -24.64 -19.41 6.79
CA TYR A 777 -25.74 -19.87 5.94
C TYR A 777 -26.70 -20.81 6.68
N LEU A 778 -26.20 -21.72 7.51
CA LEU A 778 -27.02 -22.60 8.35
C LEU A 778 -27.79 -21.80 9.39
N TYR A 779 -27.18 -20.83 10.05
CA TYR A 779 -27.88 -19.93 10.97
C TYR A 779 -29.03 -19.21 10.27
N SER A 780 -28.76 -18.57 9.13
CA SER A 780 -29.77 -17.83 8.37
C SER A 780 -30.88 -18.75 7.85
N LEU A 781 -30.53 -19.96 7.42
CA LEU A 781 -31.49 -20.98 6.97
C LEU A 781 -32.45 -21.37 8.11
N TYR A 782 -31.91 -21.70 9.30
CA TYR A 782 -32.71 -22.12 10.44
C TYR A 782 -33.56 -20.98 11.00
N MET A 783 -33.08 -19.76 11.00
CA MET A 783 -33.87 -18.57 11.36
C MET A 783 -35.07 -18.41 10.44
N ARG A 784 -34.89 -18.48 9.11
CA ARG A 784 -35.99 -18.41 8.12
C ARG A 784 -36.95 -19.61 8.22
N TRP A 785 -36.46 -20.77 8.61
CA TRP A 785 -37.24 -21.99 8.72
C TRP A 785 -37.95 -22.14 10.08
N GLY A 786 -37.68 -21.21 11.02
CA GLY A 786 -38.29 -21.22 12.37
C GLY A 786 -37.72 -22.28 13.33
N LYS A 787 -36.59 -22.92 12.99
CA LYS A 787 -35.88 -23.90 13.82
C LYS A 787 -34.95 -23.20 14.81
N LYS A 788 -35.50 -22.44 15.76
CA LYS A 788 -34.74 -21.54 16.67
C LYS A 788 -33.64 -22.24 17.47
N GLU A 789 -33.85 -23.48 17.92
CA GLU A 789 -32.83 -24.23 18.70
C GLU A 789 -31.57 -24.53 17.88
N LEU A 790 -31.75 -24.93 16.62
CA LEU A 790 -30.62 -25.15 15.69
C LEU A 790 -29.94 -23.85 15.30
N ALA A 791 -30.71 -22.80 15.08
CA ALA A 791 -30.14 -21.47 14.82
C ALA A 791 -29.23 -21.00 15.97
N GLU A 792 -29.69 -21.19 17.22
CA GLU A 792 -28.91 -20.80 18.41
C GLU A 792 -27.58 -21.60 18.56
N GLN A 793 -27.58 -22.89 18.09
CA GLN A 793 -26.31 -23.64 18.04
C GLN A 793 -25.29 -23.04 17.11
N TYR A 794 -25.68 -22.67 15.89
CA TYR A 794 -24.77 -22.06 14.90
C TYR A 794 -24.41 -20.62 15.26
N LYS A 795 -25.29 -19.88 15.91
CA LYS A 795 -24.96 -18.57 16.49
C LYS A 795 -23.83 -18.68 17.52
N LYS A 796 -23.85 -19.69 18.40
CA LYS A 796 -22.77 -19.94 19.36
C LYS A 796 -21.43 -20.21 18.66
N ILE A 797 -21.43 -20.97 17.58
CA ILE A 797 -20.22 -21.24 16.78
C ILE A 797 -19.67 -19.93 16.21
N LEU A 798 -20.53 -19.07 15.69
CA LEU A 798 -20.11 -17.76 15.13
C LEU A 798 -19.58 -16.79 16.18
N ILE A 799 -20.05 -16.88 17.42
CA ILE A 799 -19.61 -16.02 18.55
C ILE A 799 -18.36 -16.59 19.24
N SER A 800 -18.19 -17.93 19.31
CA SER A 800 -17.07 -18.55 20.02
C SER A 800 -15.72 -18.45 19.29
N THR A 801 -15.70 -17.86 18.10
CA THR A 801 -14.52 -17.71 17.21
C THR A 801 -13.97 -16.28 17.17
N HIS A 802 -14.26 -15.48 18.21
CA HIS A 802 -13.64 -14.14 18.44
C HIS A 802 -12.72 -14.15 19.63
#